data_3169776c9bc833a9c708936ee55c9470
#
_entry.id   3169776c9bc833a9c708936ee55c9470
#
_cell.length_a   1.000
_cell.length_b   1.000
_cell.length_c   1.000
_cell.angle_alpha   90.00
_cell.angle_beta   90.00
_cell.angle_gamma   90.00
#
_symmetry.space_group_name_H-M   'P 1'
#
loop_
_entity.id
_entity.type
_entity.pdbx_description
1 polymer ?
#
loop_
_entity_poly.entity_id
_entity_poly.type
_entity_poly.pdbx_seq_one_letter_code
_entity_poly.pdbx_strand_id
1 'polypeptide(L)'
;MSHLIRGLLAMRLGAICLGATHLVAISMVAMVPVGRAIAEPAASEGSLKEIRETLDEAKQLIEDGKPGKAAARAADASKAIEALAAEGTAPTAGLRSLWERCRSLRNDLELEGADVSGISLVPLKTANAKASGAKTAAPKTAAGKPAGKGMETAPPAAGAAKPAAAKAAPKPAAKPALTFTAQVAPILSRHCGGCHIAGRKGGFQMVSYAGLMKTGVVQPGVGESSRLVEVILSGDMPRGGGKVSPEDIGVLMKWIDAGAPFDGPDPTAPIDGLARQATAPPSAVAPTKPIVAVKLKPGEVSFAADVAPVLVAQCVGCHDAMQPEANLSMVTLERLLRGGRGGSPVVSGKGAESLLIKKIKGAGIEGQRMPIGKPPLADEVIATIQKWIDQGAKLDLLTPQAELETLAAAGRSQKLSHDDLKKVRFRAGGSLWSRAIPDDKAVAIERGDVLVSGNLSAAKMEDLADAVETVAGRLQEEMMGGKSPIIKGGIVVYGFAKGYDLSSFWQTVFSDDRPKGVTAGGGVLGDVVYAAVIPPTTDKASGGKDDAEANTRVLLAEQMTAASLLGRGVPAWFAKGAGRAVAMKFEPKAGLVETWRRDLPAAVQRCGSPADFFAGHGDSLAMATVGGGFIGAIMPSVSRLEALVGQLDAGTPFDQAFINVFRSPPQQLFEAWVAQQAARGPRR
;
A
#
# COMPACT_ATOMS: atom_id res chain seq x y z
N MET A 1 -20.65 -35.02 51.68
CA MET A 1 -22.10 -35.05 52.05
C MET A 1 -22.79 -34.34 50.91
N SER A 2 -23.26 -35.06 49.98
CA SER A 2 -24.63 -35.61 49.85
C SER A 2 -25.56 -34.52 49.36
N HIS A 3 -25.99 -34.61 48.23
CA HIS A 3 -27.06 -35.25 47.44
C HIS A 3 -27.97 -34.21 46.84
N LEU A 4 -28.13 -34.23 45.53
CA LEU A 4 -29.24 -34.87 44.77
C LEU A 4 -30.57 -34.13 44.89
N ILE A 5 -31.24 -33.76 43.82
CA ILE A 5 -32.25 -34.50 43.01
C ILE A 5 -32.83 -33.48 42.02
N ARG A 6 -32.77 -33.58 40.70
CA ARG A 6 -33.63 -34.29 39.73
C ARG A 6 -35.13 -33.95 39.78
N GLY A 7 -35.64 -33.64 38.58
CA GLY A 7 -36.99 -34.01 38.13
C GLY A 7 -37.66 -32.89 37.33
N LEU A 8 -37.77 -32.91 36.06
CA LEU A 8 -38.61 -33.69 35.14
C LEU A 8 -40.09 -33.25 35.05
N LEU A 9 -40.49 -33.12 33.84
CA LEU A 9 -41.83 -33.34 33.21
C LEU A 9 -42.67 -32.08 33.03
N ALA A 10 -42.94 -31.61 31.85
CA ALA A 10 -43.58 -32.12 30.63
C ALA A 10 -45.11 -31.94 30.59
N MET A 11 -45.55 -31.47 29.43
CA MET A 11 -46.86 -31.67 28.78
C MET A 11 -48.06 -30.84 29.29
N ARG A 12 -48.88 -30.21 28.49
CA ARG A 12 -49.70 -30.54 27.31
C ARG A 12 -50.63 -29.39 26.97
N LEU A 13 -50.80 -29.07 25.73
CA LEU A 13 -52.03 -29.19 24.90
C LEU A 13 -53.33 -28.49 25.30
N GLY A 14 -53.91 -27.81 24.32
CA GLY A 14 -55.37 -27.61 24.13
C GLY A 14 -55.62 -26.19 23.55
N ALA A 15 -55.88 -25.93 22.39
CA ALA A 15 -56.85 -26.30 21.35
C ALA A 15 -58.23 -25.65 21.52
N ILE A 16 -58.72 -25.03 20.39
CA ILE A 16 -60.15 -24.85 20.01
C ILE A 16 -60.80 -23.56 20.55
N CYS A 17 -61.49 -22.69 19.83
CA CYS A 17 -62.34 -22.70 18.65
C CYS A 17 -62.84 -21.31 18.29
N LEU A 18 -63.03 -21.09 17.01
CA LEU A 18 -64.21 -20.52 16.30
C LEU A 18 -64.93 -19.27 16.78
N GLY A 19 -65.20 -18.42 15.81
CA GLY A 19 -66.48 -17.76 15.60
C GLY A 19 -66.43 -16.34 15.07
N ALA A 20 -66.68 -16.18 13.89
CA ALA A 20 -67.78 -15.70 13.11
C ALA A 20 -67.73 -14.21 12.68
N THR A 21 -67.62 -14.06 11.42
CA THR A 21 -68.35 -13.18 10.47
C THR A 21 -68.96 -11.86 10.98
N HIS A 22 -68.57 -10.74 10.30
CA HIS A 22 -69.56 -9.86 9.70
C HIS A 22 -69.02 -9.10 8.48
N LEU A 23 -69.71 -9.31 7.37
CA LEU A 23 -69.65 -8.54 6.14
C LEU A 23 -70.21 -7.13 6.36
N VAL A 24 -69.52 -6.09 5.83
CA VAL A 24 -70.21 -4.93 5.29
C VAL A 24 -69.45 -4.47 4.03
N ALA A 25 -70.15 -4.51 2.92
CA ALA A 25 -69.78 -3.99 1.62
C ALA A 25 -70.08 -2.49 1.50
N ILE A 26 -69.55 -1.91 0.41
CA ILE A 26 -69.83 -0.61 -0.25
C ILE A 26 -68.72 0.41 0.00
N SER A 27 -67.97 0.86 -1.00
CA SER A 27 -68.31 1.47 -2.29
C SER A 27 -67.08 1.60 -3.19
N MET A 28 -67.26 1.34 -4.47
CA MET A 28 -66.32 1.68 -5.56
C MET A 28 -66.12 3.19 -5.66
N VAL A 29 -64.87 3.63 -5.67
CA VAL A 29 -64.44 4.81 -6.43
C VAL A 29 -63.20 4.39 -7.23
N ALA A 30 -63.38 4.40 -8.56
CA ALA A 30 -62.33 4.17 -9.52
C ALA A 30 -61.24 5.24 -9.42
N MET A 31 -60.01 4.84 -9.11
CA MET A 31 -58.83 5.65 -9.37
C MET A 31 -57.88 4.86 -10.26
N VAL A 32 -57.54 5.51 -11.37
CA VAL A 32 -56.63 5.10 -12.44
C VAL A 32 -55.29 4.58 -11.88
N PRO A 33 -54.73 3.49 -12.38
CA PRO A 33 -53.45 3.01 -11.92
C PRO A 33 -52.32 3.84 -12.54
N VAL A 34 -51.65 4.65 -11.73
CA VAL A 34 -50.35 5.24 -12.06
C VAL A 34 -49.28 4.20 -11.92
N GLY A 35 -48.61 3.93 -13.04
CA GLY A 35 -47.23 3.46 -13.15
C GLY A 35 -46.86 2.24 -12.33
N ARG A 36 -46.98 1.06 -12.92
CA ARG A 36 -46.21 -0.14 -12.57
C ARG A 36 -44.74 0.17 -12.77
N ALA A 37 -43.98 0.38 -11.69
CA ALA A 37 -42.55 0.24 -11.71
C ALA A 37 -42.23 -1.21 -12.11
N ILE A 38 -41.65 -1.37 -13.28
CA ILE A 38 -41.10 -2.65 -13.74
C ILE A 38 -39.92 -2.91 -12.77
N ALA A 39 -40.09 -3.83 -11.84
CA ALA A 39 -38.98 -4.39 -11.07
C ALA A 39 -38.07 -5.11 -12.07
N GLU A 40 -36.88 -4.60 -12.27
CA GLU A 40 -35.82 -5.30 -12.98
C GLU A 40 -35.58 -6.67 -12.31
N PRO A 41 -35.45 -7.76 -13.10
CA PRO A 41 -35.17 -9.07 -12.53
C PRO A 41 -33.77 -9.03 -11.88
N ALA A 42 -33.71 -9.02 -10.56
CA ALA A 42 -32.49 -9.28 -9.82
C ALA A 42 -32.03 -10.70 -10.16
N ALA A 43 -30.73 -10.89 -10.41
CA ALA A 43 -30.13 -12.22 -10.53
C ALA A 43 -30.67 -13.09 -9.38
N SER A 44 -31.22 -14.27 -9.69
CA SER A 44 -31.89 -15.06 -8.65
C SER A 44 -30.90 -15.42 -7.56
N GLU A 45 -31.33 -15.34 -6.31
CA GLU A 45 -30.49 -15.65 -5.16
C GLU A 45 -29.92 -17.08 -5.25
N GLY A 46 -30.62 -17.99 -5.94
CA GLY A 46 -30.18 -19.33 -6.29
C GLY A 46 -28.95 -19.37 -7.19
N SER A 47 -28.92 -18.57 -8.26
CA SER A 47 -27.74 -18.51 -9.15
C SER A 47 -26.50 -17.95 -8.48
N LEU A 48 -26.65 -16.96 -7.61
CA LEU A 48 -25.53 -16.43 -6.84
C LEU A 48 -25.00 -17.43 -5.80
N LYS A 49 -25.89 -18.26 -5.24
CA LYS A 49 -25.51 -19.33 -4.30
C LYS A 49 -24.71 -20.42 -5.02
N GLU A 50 -25.15 -20.86 -6.19
CA GLU A 50 -24.45 -21.88 -6.98
C GLU A 50 -23.03 -21.44 -7.40
N ILE A 51 -22.87 -20.19 -7.82
CA ILE A 51 -21.54 -19.63 -8.13
C ILE A 51 -20.66 -19.60 -6.88
N ARG A 52 -21.22 -19.25 -5.73
CA ARG A 52 -20.48 -19.25 -4.47
C ARG A 52 -19.98 -20.64 -4.11
N GLU A 53 -20.86 -21.65 -4.21
CA GLU A 53 -20.51 -23.06 -3.93
C GLU A 53 -19.42 -23.56 -4.91
N THR A 54 -19.50 -23.21 -6.19
CA THR A 54 -18.48 -23.56 -7.18
C THR A 54 -17.11 -22.91 -6.87
N LEU A 55 -17.09 -21.65 -6.40
CA LEU A 55 -15.88 -20.98 -5.97
C LEU A 55 -15.33 -21.57 -4.66
N ASP A 56 -16.20 -22.03 -3.75
CA ASP A 56 -15.80 -22.72 -2.53
C ASP A 56 -15.15 -24.08 -2.84
N GLU A 57 -15.74 -24.85 -3.78
CA GLU A 57 -15.13 -26.09 -4.29
C GLU A 57 -13.77 -25.85 -4.95
N ALA A 58 -13.66 -24.80 -5.78
CA ALA A 58 -12.38 -24.46 -6.41
C ALA A 58 -11.33 -24.13 -5.34
N LYS A 59 -11.71 -23.39 -4.31
CA LYS A 59 -10.86 -23.08 -3.17
C LYS A 59 -10.41 -24.35 -2.45
N GLN A 60 -11.34 -25.27 -2.17
CA GLN A 60 -11.04 -26.54 -1.51
C GLN A 60 -10.09 -27.41 -2.35
N LEU A 61 -10.22 -27.41 -3.65
CA LEU A 61 -9.32 -28.16 -4.55
C LEU A 61 -7.89 -27.60 -4.59
N ILE A 62 -7.70 -26.29 -4.38
CA ILE A 62 -6.36 -25.72 -4.16
C ILE A 62 -5.79 -26.26 -2.86
N GLU A 63 -6.61 -26.25 -1.79
CA GLU A 63 -6.25 -26.77 -0.47
C GLU A 63 -5.84 -28.25 -0.49
N ASP A 64 -6.50 -29.01 -1.34
CA ASP A 64 -6.22 -30.45 -1.57
C ASP A 64 -4.96 -30.67 -2.45
N GLY A 65 -4.25 -29.62 -2.88
CA GLY A 65 -3.10 -29.74 -3.78
C GLY A 65 -3.46 -30.17 -5.22
N LYS A 66 -4.67 -29.82 -5.68
CA LYS A 66 -5.18 -30.17 -7.02
C LYS A 66 -5.44 -28.93 -7.88
N PRO A 67 -4.42 -28.08 -8.13
CA PRO A 67 -4.62 -26.77 -8.76
C PRO A 67 -5.21 -26.83 -10.17
N GLY A 68 -4.92 -27.86 -10.95
CA GLY A 68 -5.52 -28.04 -12.28
C GLY A 68 -7.03 -28.31 -12.26
N LYS A 69 -7.53 -29.04 -11.24
CA LYS A 69 -8.98 -29.23 -11.05
C LYS A 69 -9.63 -27.97 -10.50
N ALA A 70 -8.95 -27.26 -9.64
CA ALA A 70 -9.41 -25.97 -9.11
C ALA A 70 -9.55 -24.93 -10.23
N ALA A 71 -8.62 -24.88 -11.18
CA ALA A 71 -8.66 -23.98 -12.33
C ALA A 71 -9.90 -24.28 -13.21
N ALA A 72 -10.23 -25.56 -13.43
CA ALA A 72 -11.44 -25.93 -14.16
C ALA A 72 -12.72 -25.45 -13.45
N ARG A 73 -12.81 -25.62 -12.13
CA ARG A 73 -13.96 -25.14 -11.34
C ARG A 73 -14.07 -23.61 -11.31
N ALA A 74 -12.94 -22.91 -11.19
CA ALA A 74 -12.91 -21.45 -11.27
C ALA A 74 -13.34 -20.94 -12.66
N ALA A 75 -13.01 -21.68 -13.74
CA ALA A 75 -13.49 -21.39 -15.09
C ALA A 75 -15.01 -21.56 -15.23
N ASP A 76 -15.59 -22.60 -14.62
CA ASP A 76 -17.04 -22.78 -14.60
C ASP A 76 -17.75 -21.63 -13.88
N ALA A 77 -17.24 -21.21 -12.70
CA ALA A 77 -17.74 -20.05 -11.96
C ALA A 77 -17.62 -18.74 -12.78
N SER A 78 -16.50 -18.54 -13.47
CA SER A 78 -16.27 -17.39 -14.34
C SER A 78 -17.31 -17.29 -15.46
N LYS A 79 -17.62 -18.41 -16.15
CA LYS A 79 -18.65 -18.47 -17.18
C LYS A 79 -20.05 -18.15 -16.64
N ALA A 80 -20.39 -18.66 -15.44
CA ALA A 80 -21.67 -18.38 -14.81
C ALA A 80 -21.79 -16.89 -14.41
N ILE A 81 -20.72 -16.26 -13.92
CA ILE A 81 -20.66 -14.81 -13.65
C ILE A 81 -20.87 -14.00 -14.94
N GLU A 82 -20.22 -14.40 -16.04
CA GLU A 82 -20.38 -13.76 -17.35
C GLU A 82 -21.80 -13.89 -17.91
N ALA A 83 -22.41 -15.05 -17.76
CA ALA A 83 -23.78 -15.27 -18.19
C ALA A 83 -24.75 -14.34 -17.45
N LEU A 84 -24.67 -14.26 -16.14
CA LEU A 84 -25.46 -13.32 -15.32
C LEU A 84 -25.21 -11.85 -15.66
N ALA A 85 -23.95 -11.51 -15.96
CA ALA A 85 -23.59 -10.15 -16.37
C ALA A 85 -24.12 -9.78 -17.77
N ALA A 86 -24.31 -10.76 -18.67
CA ALA A 86 -24.83 -10.58 -20.03
C ALA A 86 -26.34 -10.39 -20.06
N GLU A 87 -27.09 -10.80 -19.04
CA GLU A 87 -28.56 -10.65 -18.95
C GLU A 87 -29.02 -9.20 -18.79
N GLY A 88 -28.12 -8.24 -18.88
CA GLY A 88 -28.43 -6.80 -19.00
C GLY A 88 -28.87 -6.11 -17.73
N THR A 89 -28.87 -6.78 -16.59
CA THR A 89 -29.16 -6.19 -15.28
C THR A 89 -27.91 -5.55 -14.70
N ALA A 90 -28.06 -4.41 -14.00
CA ALA A 90 -26.96 -3.82 -13.25
C ALA A 90 -26.38 -4.84 -12.26
N PRO A 91 -25.04 -5.06 -12.21
CA PRO A 91 -24.47 -6.08 -11.37
C PRO A 91 -24.77 -5.77 -9.89
N THR A 92 -25.50 -6.69 -9.25
CA THR A 92 -25.80 -6.63 -7.82
C THR A 92 -24.51 -6.63 -7.01
N ALA A 93 -24.54 -6.13 -5.78
CA ALA A 93 -23.38 -6.19 -4.87
C ALA A 93 -22.89 -7.64 -4.69
N GLY A 94 -23.81 -8.62 -4.69
CA GLY A 94 -23.51 -10.05 -4.61
C GLY A 94 -22.73 -10.56 -5.82
N LEU A 95 -23.17 -10.24 -7.05
CA LEU A 95 -22.48 -10.64 -8.27
C LEU A 95 -21.08 -10.01 -8.36
N ARG A 96 -20.95 -8.78 -7.96
CA ARG A 96 -19.66 -8.05 -7.92
C ARG A 96 -18.68 -8.69 -6.94
N SER A 97 -19.15 -9.08 -5.75
CA SER A 97 -18.34 -9.80 -4.76
C SER A 97 -17.86 -11.15 -5.29
N LEU A 98 -18.72 -11.92 -5.99
CA LEU A 98 -18.34 -13.20 -6.56
C LEU A 98 -17.36 -13.05 -7.72
N TRP A 99 -17.49 -12.00 -8.53
CA TRP A 99 -16.52 -11.67 -9.57
C TRP A 99 -15.12 -11.35 -9.01
N GLU A 100 -15.04 -10.52 -7.96
CA GLU A 100 -13.78 -10.21 -7.28
C GLU A 100 -13.15 -11.47 -6.65
N ARG A 101 -13.98 -12.33 -6.09
CA ARG A 101 -13.53 -13.60 -5.53
C ARG A 101 -12.98 -14.56 -6.59
N CYS A 102 -13.65 -14.66 -7.75
CA CYS A 102 -13.18 -15.44 -8.90
C CYS A 102 -11.84 -14.91 -9.43
N ARG A 103 -11.69 -13.58 -9.47
CA ARG A 103 -10.45 -12.91 -9.85
C ARG A 103 -9.30 -13.22 -8.90
N SER A 104 -9.54 -13.20 -7.58
CA SER A 104 -8.54 -13.58 -6.59
C SER A 104 -8.09 -15.03 -6.77
N LEU A 105 -9.05 -15.96 -6.90
CA LEU A 105 -8.79 -17.38 -7.13
C LEU A 105 -7.97 -17.64 -8.41
N ARG A 106 -8.24 -16.91 -9.48
CA ARG A 106 -7.45 -17.02 -10.71
C ARG A 106 -5.98 -16.63 -10.47
N ASN A 107 -5.74 -15.55 -9.75
CA ASN A 107 -4.38 -15.12 -9.44
C ASN A 107 -3.65 -16.15 -8.56
N ASP A 108 -4.34 -16.74 -7.59
CA ASP A 108 -3.79 -17.78 -6.72
C ASP A 108 -3.43 -19.05 -7.50
N LEU A 109 -4.30 -19.46 -8.42
CA LEU A 109 -4.07 -20.60 -9.32
C LEU A 109 -2.89 -20.39 -10.27
N GLU A 110 -2.72 -19.16 -10.78
CA GLU A 110 -1.58 -18.78 -11.60
C GLU A 110 -0.28 -18.82 -10.78
N LEU A 111 -0.31 -18.45 -9.50
CA LEU A 111 0.82 -18.55 -8.59
C LEU A 111 1.18 -20.01 -8.28
N GLU A 112 0.21 -20.90 -8.20
CA GLU A 112 0.39 -22.36 -8.02
C GLU A 112 0.78 -23.07 -9.33
N GLY A 113 0.93 -22.33 -10.44
CA GLY A 113 1.37 -22.87 -11.74
C GLY A 113 0.26 -23.56 -12.53
N ALA A 114 -1.00 -23.38 -12.18
CA ALA A 114 -2.12 -23.92 -12.95
C ALA A 114 -2.36 -23.14 -14.25
N ASP A 115 -2.87 -23.81 -15.26
CA ASP A 115 -3.36 -23.14 -16.47
C ASP A 115 -4.68 -22.43 -16.17
N VAL A 116 -4.66 -21.11 -16.18
CA VAL A 116 -5.80 -20.21 -15.91
C VAL A 116 -6.39 -19.61 -17.20
N SER A 117 -5.96 -20.05 -18.37
CA SER A 117 -6.42 -19.52 -19.67
C SER A 117 -7.93 -19.66 -19.88
N GLY A 118 -8.56 -20.65 -19.23
CA GLY A 118 -10.00 -20.87 -19.26
C GLY A 118 -10.81 -19.95 -18.34
N ILE A 119 -10.17 -19.17 -17.44
CA ILE A 119 -10.86 -18.27 -16.51
C ILE A 119 -10.91 -16.88 -17.13
N SER A 120 -12.03 -16.57 -17.79
CA SER A 120 -12.30 -15.26 -18.35
C SER A 120 -12.90 -14.33 -17.29
N LEU A 121 -12.43 -13.10 -17.21
CA LEU A 121 -12.88 -12.08 -16.26
C LEU A 121 -13.29 -10.83 -17.04
N VAL A 122 -14.42 -10.91 -17.75
CA VAL A 122 -15.00 -9.74 -18.41
C VAL A 122 -15.44 -8.71 -17.37
N PRO A 123 -15.05 -7.43 -17.50
CA PRO A 123 -15.45 -6.40 -16.55
C PRO A 123 -16.96 -6.27 -16.46
N LEU A 124 -17.52 -6.30 -15.25
CA LEU A 124 -18.95 -6.10 -15.02
C LEU A 124 -19.32 -4.65 -15.38
N LYS A 125 -20.25 -4.46 -16.32
CA LYS A 125 -20.74 -3.14 -16.75
C LYS A 125 -21.39 -2.41 -15.56
N THR A 126 -20.91 -1.22 -15.21
CA THR A 126 -21.59 -0.36 -14.25
C THR A 126 -22.79 0.28 -14.93
N ALA A 127 -23.97 0.17 -14.32
CA ALA A 127 -25.17 0.85 -14.81
C ALA A 127 -24.99 2.36 -14.73
N ASN A 128 -24.92 3.01 -15.88
CA ASN A 128 -25.06 4.46 -15.98
C ASN A 128 -26.51 4.78 -16.33
N ALA A 129 -27.12 5.62 -15.53
CA ALA A 129 -28.51 6.05 -15.66
C ALA A 129 -28.74 6.95 -16.88
N LYS A 130 -29.86 6.68 -17.57
CA LYS A 130 -30.61 7.56 -18.45
C LYS A 130 -30.01 7.97 -19.79
N ALA A 131 -30.35 7.18 -20.82
CA ALA A 131 -30.54 7.68 -22.17
C ALA A 131 -31.96 8.22 -22.33
N SER A 132 -32.13 9.48 -22.67
CA SER A 132 -33.33 9.99 -23.35
C SER A 132 -33.06 10.01 -24.84
N GLY A 133 -33.93 9.34 -25.60
CA GLY A 133 -33.77 9.11 -27.01
C GLY A 133 -34.01 10.30 -27.91
N ALA A 134 -33.45 10.24 -29.08
CA ALA A 134 -34.08 10.64 -30.35
C ALA A 134 -33.37 9.93 -31.51
N LYS A 135 -34.15 9.18 -32.27
CA LYS A 135 -33.81 8.62 -33.59
C LYS A 135 -33.66 9.75 -34.61
N THR A 136 -32.67 9.69 -35.45
CA THR A 136 -32.90 9.92 -36.89
C THR A 136 -31.76 9.32 -37.74
N ALA A 137 -32.15 8.90 -38.90
CA ALA A 137 -31.52 7.98 -39.83
C ALA A 137 -30.27 8.45 -40.57
N ALA A 138 -29.50 7.47 -41.01
CA ALA A 138 -28.46 7.61 -42.04
C ALA A 138 -29.03 7.92 -43.44
N PRO A 139 -28.23 8.44 -44.34
CA PRO A 139 -28.01 7.66 -45.59
C PRO A 139 -26.53 7.60 -46.04
N LYS A 140 -26.32 6.55 -46.83
CA LYS A 140 -25.12 6.11 -47.54
C LYS A 140 -24.79 6.94 -48.78
N THR A 141 -23.56 6.67 -49.25
CA THR A 141 -22.96 6.76 -50.61
C THR A 141 -22.10 8.04 -50.83
N ALA A 142 -21.05 8.05 -51.58
CA ALA A 142 -20.22 7.10 -52.33
C ALA A 142 -18.90 7.75 -52.70
N ALA A 143 -17.95 6.91 -53.06
CA ALA A 143 -16.62 7.10 -53.66
C ALA A 143 -16.34 8.28 -54.61
N GLY A 144 -15.05 8.72 -54.60
CA GLY A 144 -14.47 9.48 -55.68
C GLY A 144 -13.06 10.00 -55.41
N LYS A 145 -12.05 9.28 -55.91
CA LYS A 145 -10.69 9.77 -56.20
C LYS A 145 -10.63 10.10 -57.69
N PRO A 146 -9.69 10.85 -58.36
CA PRO A 146 -8.32 11.16 -57.98
C PRO A 146 -7.73 12.51 -58.47
N ALA A 147 -6.48 12.76 -58.08
CA ALA A 147 -5.33 13.30 -58.83
C ALA A 147 -5.15 14.79 -59.15
N GLY A 148 -3.96 15.29 -58.87
CA GLY A 148 -3.18 16.08 -59.81
C GLY A 148 -2.38 17.24 -59.23
N LYS A 149 -1.08 17.01 -59.06
CA LYS A 149 0.11 17.77 -59.46
C LYS A 149 0.23 19.30 -59.22
N GLY A 150 1.35 19.67 -58.64
CA GLY A 150 2.39 20.53 -59.23
C GLY A 150 2.77 21.69 -58.34
N MET A 151 3.92 21.59 -57.69
CA MET A 151 5.21 22.26 -57.98
C MET A 151 5.25 23.79 -57.77
N GLU A 152 6.13 24.16 -56.92
CA GLU A 152 7.38 24.93 -56.99
C GLU A 152 7.35 26.35 -56.36
N THR A 153 8.21 26.64 -55.52
CA THR A 153 9.46 27.39 -55.36
C THR A 153 9.47 28.38 -54.17
N ALA A 154 10.55 28.30 -53.42
CA ALA A 154 11.05 29.30 -52.46
C ALA A 154 12.09 30.20 -53.15
N PRO A 155 12.85 31.03 -52.43
CA PRO A 155 12.66 32.17 -51.51
C PRO A 155 13.22 33.49 -52.11
N PRO A 156 13.74 34.58 -51.54
CA PRO A 156 14.50 34.80 -50.30
C PRO A 156 14.36 36.18 -49.55
N ALA A 157 14.84 36.16 -48.33
CA ALA A 157 15.71 37.09 -47.59
C ALA A 157 15.45 38.60 -47.35
N ALA A 158 15.69 38.92 -46.07
CA ALA A 158 16.45 40.04 -45.47
C ALA A 158 15.82 41.42 -45.28
N GLY A 159 16.00 41.93 -44.07
CA GLY A 159 15.93 43.35 -43.75
C GLY A 159 15.75 43.69 -42.28
N ALA A 160 16.87 44.00 -41.62
CA ALA A 160 16.94 44.49 -40.24
C ALA A 160 16.41 45.91 -40.08
N ALA A 161 15.89 46.23 -38.89
CA ALA A 161 16.19 47.43 -38.10
C ALA A 161 15.40 47.51 -36.77
N LYS A 162 16.07 47.77 -35.68
CA LYS A 162 15.66 48.33 -34.39
C LYS A 162 15.90 49.86 -34.49
N PRO A 163 15.42 50.78 -33.61
CA PRO A 163 14.85 50.68 -32.28
C PRO A 163 13.68 51.67 -31.99
N ALA A 164 13.03 51.58 -30.86
CA ALA A 164 12.91 52.64 -29.86
C ALA A 164 11.78 52.39 -28.84
N ALA A 165 12.07 52.72 -27.59
CA ALA A 165 11.24 52.56 -26.41
C ALA A 165 10.08 53.55 -26.36
N ALA A 166 8.92 53.06 -25.82
CA ALA A 166 7.94 53.92 -25.17
C ALA A 166 7.28 53.14 -24.03
N LYS A 167 7.33 53.72 -22.82
CA LYS A 167 6.67 53.28 -21.60
C LYS A 167 5.14 53.32 -21.78
N ALA A 168 4.47 52.20 -21.46
CA ALA A 168 3.05 52.18 -21.26
C ALA A 168 2.73 51.52 -19.89
N ALA A 169 1.79 52.11 -19.21
CA ALA A 169 1.33 51.81 -17.86
C ALA A 169 0.73 50.39 -17.69
N PRO A 170 0.61 49.85 -16.45
CA PRO A 170 0.23 48.48 -16.24
C PRO A 170 -1.23 48.21 -16.52
N LYS A 171 -1.49 47.24 -17.37
CA LYS A 171 -2.82 46.67 -17.65
C LYS A 171 -3.19 45.67 -16.55
N PRO A 172 -4.50 45.52 -16.20
CA PRO A 172 -4.93 44.70 -15.09
C PRO A 172 -4.54 43.21 -15.28
N ALA A 173 -4.20 42.57 -14.18
CA ALA A 173 -3.72 41.18 -14.13
C ALA A 173 -4.64 40.22 -14.89
N ALA A 174 -4.08 39.59 -15.92
CA ALA A 174 -4.69 38.44 -16.59
C ALA A 174 -4.80 37.28 -15.60
N LYS A 175 -5.93 36.54 -15.64
CA LYS A 175 -6.08 35.26 -14.94
C LYS A 175 -4.84 34.40 -15.20
N PRO A 176 -4.29 33.70 -14.20
CA PRO A 176 -3.09 32.90 -14.38
C PRO A 176 -3.31 31.88 -15.50
N ALA A 177 -2.44 31.88 -16.50
CA ALA A 177 -2.44 30.93 -17.59
C ALA A 177 -2.28 29.50 -17.02
N LEU A 178 -3.00 28.54 -17.60
CA LEU A 178 -2.90 27.12 -17.22
C LEU A 178 -1.49 26.61 -17.58
N THR A 179 -0.77 26.05 -16.58
CA THR A 179 0.62 25.63 -16.75
C THR A 179 0.80 24.15 -16.46
N PHE A 180 1.71 23.49 -17.16
CA PHE A 180 2.01 22.08 -16.93
C PHE A 180 2.59 21.84 -15.53
N THR A 181 3.62 22.63 -15.18
CA THR A 181 4.35 22.43 -13.92
C THR A 181 3.48 22.68 -12.70
N ALA A 182 2.68 23.75 -12.69
CA ALA A 182 1.90 24.13 -11.51
C ALA A 182 0.57 23.37 -11.34
N GLN A 183 -0.03 22.89 -12.44
CA GLN A 183 -1.38 22.36 -12.39
C GLN A 183 -1.49 20.92 -12.92
N VAL A 184 -0.84 20.59 -14.03
CA VAL A 184 -0.96 19.28 -14.67
C VAL A 184 -0.03 18.24 -14.03
N ALA A 185 1.23 18.56 -13.80
CA ALA A 185 2.20 17.65 -13.19
C ALA A 185 1.75 17.14 -11.80
N PRO A 186 1.17 17.98 -10.90
CA PRO A 186 0.59 17.50 -9.63
C PRO A 186 -0.58 16.53 -9.80
N ILE A 187 -1.43 16.73 -10.81
CA ILE A 187 -2.54 15.81 -11.10
C ILE A 187 -2.00 14.46 -11.56
N LEU A 188 -1.08 14.46 -12.53
CA LEU A 188 -0.46 13.23 -13.04
C LEU A 188 0.32 12.49 -11.97
N SER A 189 1.09 13.20 -11.14
CA SER A 189 1.83 12.60 -10.02
C SER A 189 0.88 11.95 -9.00
N ARG A 190 -0.21 12.62 -8.65
CA ARG A 190 -1.18 12.17 -7.64
C ARG A 190 -1.97 10.95 -8.09
N HIS A 191 -2.53 10.98 -9.29
CA HIS A 191 -3.48 9.97 -9.74
C HIS A 191 -2.85 8.84 -10.56
N CYS A 192 -1.69 9.08 -11.16
CA CYS A 192 -1.06 8.16 -12.10
C CYS A 192 0.35 7.74 -11.65
N GLY A 193 0.97 8.52 -10.75
CA GLY A 193 2.40 8.44 -10.41
C GLY A 193 2.82 7.08 -9.87
N GLY A 194 2.07 6.50 -8.95
CA GLY A 194 2.40 5.21 -8.33
C GLY A 194 2.51 4.04 -9.31
N CYS A 195 1.75 4.09 -10.41
CA CYS A 195 1.73 3.01 -11.40
C CYS A 195 2.54 3.33 -12.67
N HIS A 196 2.59 4.60 -13.08
CA HIS A 196 3.10 4.98 -14.41
C HIS A 196 4.29 5.96 -14.38
N ILE A 197 4.65 6.51 -13.22
CA ILE A 197 5.87 7.29 -13.03
C ILE A 197 6.90 6.45 -12.28
N ALA A 198 6.55 5.96 -11.08
CA ALA A 198 7.41 5.08 -10.29
C ALA A 198 7.48 3.64 -10.85
N GLY A 199 6.45 3.20 -11.60
CA GLY A 199 6.34 1.87 -12.18
C GLY A 199 6.02 1.89 -13.68
N ARG A 200 5.95 0.70 -14.28
CA ARG A 200 5.61 0.50 -15.70
C ARG A 200 4.42 -0.47 -15.84
N LYS A 201 3.34 -0.21 -15.10
CA LYS A 201 2.16 -1.08 -15.15
C LYS A 201 1.47 -0.99 -16.52
N GLY A 202 1.09 -2.15 -17.08
CA GLY A 202 0.45 -2.23 -18.40
C GLY A 202 1.38 -1.85 -19.58
N GLY A 203 2.72 -1.89 -19.39
CA GLY A 203 3.67 -1.51 -20.44
C GLY A 203 3.79 0.01 -20.68
N PHE A 204 3.03 0.82 -19.95
CA PHE A 204 2.98 2.28 -20.10
C PHE A 204 3.74 2.99 -18.97
N GLN A 205 4.55 3.98 -19.34
CA GLN A 205 5.33 4.79 -18.41
C GLN A 205 5.40 6.25 -18.87
N MET A 206 5.22 7.19 -17.93
CA MET A 206 5.28 8.64 -18.17
C MET A 206 6.15 9.34 -17.12
N VAL A 207 7.43 9.06 -17.10
CA VAL A 207 8.37 9.62 -16.10
C VAL A 207 8.54 11.14 -16.25
N SER A 208 8.50 11.65 -17.48
CA SER A 208 8.73 13.05 -17.80
C SER A 208 7.69 13.57 -18.78
N TYR A 209 7.60 14.92 -18.94
CA TYR A 209 6.75 15.52 -19.97
C TYR A 209 7.10 14.99 -21.37
N ALA A 210 8.38 14.96 -21.74
CA ALA A 210 8.81 14.42 -23.02
C ALA A 210 8.44 12.94 -23.17
N GLY A 211 8.55 12.15 -22.10
CA GLY A 211 8.11 10.77 -22.05
C GLY A 211 6.60 10.63 -22.26
N LEU A 212 5.80 11.41 -21.55
CA LEU A 212 4.34 11.45 -21.70
C LEU A 212 3.91 11.76 -23.13
N MET A 213 4.46 12.82 -23.72
CA MET A 213 4.13 13.23 -25.10
C MET A 213 4.53 12.17 -26.13
N LYS A 214 5.67 11.50 -25.94
CA LYS A 214 6.14 10.41 -26.81
C LYS A 214 5.21 9.20 -26.84
N THR A 215 4.42 8.97 -25.80
CA THR A 215 3.47 7.83 -25.74
C THR A 215 2.27 7.99 -26.65
N GLY A 216 1.97 9.21 -27.11
CA GLY A 216 0.78 9.51 -27.92
C GLY A 216 -0.56 9.47 -27.17
N VAL A 217 -0.56 9.27 -25.85
CA VAL A 217 -1.80 9.27 -25.04
C VAL A 217 -2.37 10.68 -24.84
N VAL A 218 -1.55 11.71 -25.06
CA VAL A 218 -1.94 13.12 -25.12
C VAL A 218 -1.85 13.57 -26.58
N GLN A 219 -2.97 14.03 -27.12
CA GLN A 219 -3.05 14.62 -28.46
C GLN A 219 -3.30 16.12 -28.31
N PRO A 220 -2.29 16.98 -28.53
CA PRO A 220 -2.42 18.43 -28.37
C PRO A 220 -3.57 18.99 -29.21
N GLY A 221 -4.40 19.83 -28.61
CA GLY A 221 -5.55 20.49 -29.23
C GLY A 221 -6.86 19.70 -29.23
N VAL A 222 -6.89 18.44 -28.69
CA VAL A 222 -8.09 17.61 -28.66
C VAL A 222 -8.22 16.89 -27.31
N GLY A 223 -8.57 17.65 -26.26
CA GLY A 223 -8.62 17.19 -24.88
C GLY A 223 -9.52 15.99 -24.67
N GLU A 224 -10.77 16.07 -25.12
CA GLU A 224 -11.78 15.03 -24.91
C GLU A 224 -11.43 13.71 -25.62
N SER A 225 -10.79 13.78 -26.78
CA SER A 225 -10.39 12.62 -27.59
C SER A 225 -8.98 12.11 -27.29
N SER A 226 -8.26 12.74 -26.38
CA SER A 226 -6.98 12.24 -25.92
C SER A 226 -7.14 11.00 -25.09
N ARG A 227 -6.40 9.93 -25.40
CA ARG A 227 -6.47 8.65 -24.69
C ARG A 227 -6.31 8.79 -23.17
N LEU A 228 -5.49 9.74 -22.73
CA LEU A 228 -5.34 10.05 -21.29
C LEU A 228 -6.67 10.40 -20.63
N VAL A 229 -7.48 11.26 -21.27
CA VAL A 229 -8.77 11.71 -20.75
C VAL A 229 -9.83 10.61 -20.94
N GLU A 230 -9.82 9.93 -22.07
CA GLU A 230 -10.73 8.83 -22.37
C GLU A 230 -10.70 7.72 -21.31
N VAL A 231 -9.50 7.24 -20.92
CA VAL A 231 -9.38 6.16 -19.93
C VAL A 231 -9.77 6.60 -18.51
N ILE A 232 -9.72 7.92 -18.21
CA ILE A 232 -10.20 8.48 -16.95
C ILE A 232 -11.74 8.58 -16.97
N LEU A 233 -12.32 9.05 -18.06
CA LEU A 233 -13.77 9.20 -18.20
C LEU A 233 -14.48 7.85 -18.29
N SER A 234 -13.87 6.84 -18.92
CA SER A 234 -14.40 5.47 -18.96
C SER A 234 -14.30 4.75 -17.61
N GLY A 235 -13.48 5.27 -16.67
CA GLY A 235 -13.20 4.63 -15.39
C GLY A 235 -12.17 3.50 -15.47
N ASP A 236 -11.50 3.30 -16.61
CA ASP A 236 -10.42 2.33 -16.76
C ASP A 236 -9.18 2.71 -15.95
N MET A 237 -9.00 4.01 -15.70
CA MET A 237 -7.92 4.57 -14.90
C MET A 237 -8.43 5.68 -13.98
N PRO A 238 -7.88 5.81 -12.77
CA PRO A 238 -6.89 4.94 -12.11
C PRO A 238 -7.49 3.58 -11.69
N ARG A 239 -6.75 2.50 -11.87
CA ARG A 239 -7.16 1.17 -11.36
C ARG A 239 -7.04 1.13 -9.83
N GLY A 240 -7.90 0.32 -9.18
CA GLY A 240 -7.90 0.20 -7.72
C GLY A 240 -8.88 1.13 -7.00
N GLY A 241 -9.89 1.65 -7.73
CA GLY A 241 -11.00 2.46 -7.14
C GLY A 241 -10.69 3.95 -6.97
N GLY A 242 -9.52 4.41 -7.37
CA GLY A 242 -9.21 5.84 -7.42
C GLY A 242 -10.12 6.58 -8.42
N LYS A 243 -10.52 7.82 -8.06
CA LYS A 243 -11.26 8.71 -8.97
C LYS A 243 -10.50 10.00 -9.18
N VAL A 244 -10.40 10.45 -10.42
CA VAL A 244 -9.94 11.80 -10.75
C VAL A 244 -11.12 12.75 -10.61
N SER A 245 -10.96 13.87 -9.91
CA SER A 245 -12.05 14.81 -9.72
C SER A 245 -12.48 15.45 -11.04
N PRO A 246 -13.77 15.87 -11.19
CA PRO A 246 -14.21 16.59 -12.39
C PRO A 246 -13.40 17.87 -12.66
N GLU A 247 -12.92 18.52 -11.59
CA GLU A 247 -12.06 19.70 -11.68
C GLU A 247 -10.69 19.34 -12.26
N ASP A 248 -10.06 18.25 -11.78
CA ASP A 248 -8.77 17.77 -12.28
C ASP A 248 -8.88 17.32 -13.73
N ILE A 249 -9.96 16.63 -14.10
CA ILE A 249 -10.26 16.27 -15.51
C ILE A 249 -10.39 17.53 -16.36
N GLY A 250 -11.12 18.54 -15.87
CA GLY A 250 -11.26 19.82 -16.55
C GLY A 250 -9.95 20.56 -16.74
N VAL A 251 -9.01 20.45 -15.80
CA VAL A 251 -7.64 21.00 -15.94
C VAL A 251 -6.87 20.27 -17.03
N LEU A 252 -6.89 18.93 -17.01
CA LEU A 252 -6.22 18.11 -18.03
C LEU A 252 -6.77 18.41 -19.44
N MET A 253 -8.08 18.44 -19.62
CA MET A 253 -8.71 18.74 -20.91
C MET A 253 -8.31 20.13 -21.43
N LYS A 254 -8.44 21.17 -20.60
CA LYS A 254 -8.08 22.55 -20.99
C LYS A 254 -6.60 22.70 -21.34
N TRP A 255 -5.73 21.99 -20.62
CA TRP A 255 -4.31 21.99 -20.92
C TRP A 255 -4.03 21.33 -22.28
N ILE A 256 -4.66 20.18 -22.55
CA ILE A 256 -4.53 19.48 -23.83
C ILE A 256 -5.11 20.33 -24.97
N ASP A 257 -6.30 20.94 -24.78
CA ASP A 257 -6.95 21.84 -25.76
C ASP A 257 -6.08 23.06 -26.09
N ALA A 258 -5.34 23.56 -25.09
CA ALA A 258 -4.37 24.65 -25.29
C ALA A 258 -3.09 24.22 -26.03
N GLY A 259 -3.02 22.98 -26.53
CA GLY A 259 -1.86 22.43 -27.23
C GLY A 259 -0.87 21.72 -26.32
N ALA A 260 -1.26 21.39 -25.10
CA ALA A 260 -0.42 20.70 -24.10
C ALA A 260 0.94 21.42 -23.86
N PRO A 261 0.97 22.73 -23.61
CA PRO A 261 2.23 23.48 -23.50
C PRO A 261 3.03 23.05 -22.27
N PHE A 262 4.38 23.13 -22.39
CA PHE A 262 5.32 22.90 -21.30
C PHE A 262 5.94 24.23 -20.85
N ASP A 263 5.91 24.49 -19.55
CA ASP A 263 6.43 25.72 -18.92
C ASP A 263 7.62 25.49 -17.98
N GLY A 264 8.09 24.24 -17.87
CA GLY A 264 9.24 23.90 -17.01
C GLY A 264 10.59 24.17 -17.66
N PRO A 265 11.69 24.09 -16.87
CA PRO A 265 13.03 24.33 -17.36
C PRO A 265 13.56 23.19 -18.24
N ASP A 266 13.12 21.95 -18.03
CA ASP A 266 13.59 20.76 -18.72
C ASP A 266 12.44 19.76 -18.94
N PRO A 267 12.03 19.48 -20.19
CA PRO A 267 10.95 18.56 -20.50
C PRO A 267 11.29 17.09 -20.22
N THR A 268 12.55 16.77 -19.94
CA THR A 268 13.01 15.43 -19.55
C THR A 268 13.06 15.24 -18.03
N ALA A 269 12.88 16.31 -17.26
CA ALA A 269 12.83 16.25 -15.81
C ALA A 269 11.67 15.37 -15.33
N PRO A 270 11.85 14.59 -14.24
CA PRO A 270 10.79 13.73 -13.68
C PRO A 270 9.55 14.55 -13.30
N ILE A 271 8.36 14.10 -13.74
CA ILE A 271 7.06 14.75 -13.44
C ILE A 271 6.86 14.90 -11.93
N ASP A 272 7.25 13.90 -11.12
CA ASP A 272 7.17 14.00 -9.67
C ASP A 272 8.06 15.10 -9.09
N GLY A 273 9.20 15.36 -9.70
CA GLY A 273 10.08 16.46 -9.35
C GLY A 273 9.45 17.82 -9.67
N LEU A 274 8.87 17.96 -10.86
CA LEU A 274 8.15 19.16 -11.30
C LEU A 274 6.90 19.40 -10.45
N ALA A 275 6.13 18.35 -10.16
CA ALA A 275 4.96 18.42 -9.30
C ALA A 275 5.31 18.91 -7.88
N ARG A 276 6.43 18.49 -7.34
CA ARG A 276 6.94 18.96 -6.03
C ARG A 276 7.33 20.42 -6.03
N GLN A 277 7.89 20.93 -7.13
CA GLN A 277 8.23 22.35 -7.29
C GLN A 277 7.00 23.24 -7.45
N ALA A 278 5.98 22.74 -8.16
CA ALA A 278 4.76 23.48 -8.46
C ALA A 278 3.79 23.62 -7.29
N THR A 279 3.82 22.68 -6.34
CA THR A 279 2.98 22.72 -5.13
C THR A 279 3.52 23.66 -4.04
N ALA A 280 4.61 24.38 -4.32
CA ALA A 280 5.02 25.49 -3.48
C ALA A 280 4.12 26.71 -3.78
N PRO A 281 3.28 27.19 -2.82
CA PRO A 281 2.46 28.37 -3.05
C PRO A 281 3.35 29.58 -3.25
N PRO A 282 2.95 30.56 -4.11
CA PRO A 282 3.55 31.87 -4.11
C PRO A 282 3.12 32.57 -2.84
N SER A 283 3.78 32.32 -1.77
CA SER A 283 3.61 33.03 -0.50
C SER A 283 4.98 33.39 0.02
N ALA A 284 5.11 34.67 0.28
CA ALA A 284 6.19 35.22 1.10
C ALA A 284 6.11 34.63 2.52
N VAL A 285 6.61 33.39 2.63
CA VAL A 285 7.07 32.83 3.90
C VAL A 285 8.54 32.51 3.65
N ALA A 286 9.41 33.15 4.43
CA ALA A 286 10.83 32.91 4.47
C ALA A 286 11.17 31.43 4.38
N PRO A 287 12.30 31.03 3.77
CA PRO A 287 12.68 29.63 3.61
C PRO A 287 12.65 28.97 4.99
N THR A 288 11.62 28.16 5.22
CA THR A 288 11.58 27.30 6.41
C THR A 288 12.78 26.39 6.30
N LYS A 289 13.68 26.51 7.28
CA LYS A 289 14.80 25.57 7.43
C LYS A 289 14.27 24.14 7.25
N PRO A 290 15.02 23.25 6.60
CA PRO A 290 14.59 21.85 6.46
C PRO A 290 14.18 21.33 7.84
N ILE A 291 12.98 20.73 7.93
CA ILE A 291 12.53 20.12 9.17
C ILE A 291 13.37 18.87 9.35
N VAL A 292 14.24 18.89 10.32
CA VAL A 292 15.04 17.74 10.75
C VAL A 292 14.65 17.38 12.18
N ALA A 293 14.74 16.10 12.50
CA ALA A 293 14.52 15.66 13.86
C ALA A 293 15.53 16.30 14.80
N VAL A 294 15.06 16.84 15.92
CA VAL A 294 15.87 17.52 16.92
C VAL A 294 15.75 16.82 18.26
N LYS A 295 16.84 16.79 19.01
CA LYS A 295 16.80 16.31 20.41
C LYS A 295 16.00 17.31 21.23
N LEU A 296 14.92 16.82 21.87
CA LEU A 296 14.10 17.65 22.75
C LEU A 296 14.81 17.96 24.06
N LYS A 297 14.50 19.13 24.62
CA LYS A 297 14.88 19.50 25.97
C LYS A 297 13.89 18.87 26.97
N PRO A 298 14.30 18.68 28.23
CA PRO A 298 13.37 18.26 29.28
C PRO A 298 12.15 19.16 29.36
N GLY A 299 10.94 18.57 29.34
CA GLY A 299 9.65 19.30 29.38
C GLY A 299 9.12 19.78 28.01
N GLU A 300 9.84 19.58 26.92
CA GLU A 300 9.29 19.76 25.58
C GLU A 300 8.40 18.57 25.19
N VAL A 301 7.35 18.86 24.41
CA VAL A 301 6.38 17.87 23.93
C VAL A 301 6.99 17.11 22.76
N SER A 302 6.95 15.79 22.81
CA SER A 302 7.34 14.92 21.69
C SER A 302 6.25 14.89 20.64
N PHE A 303 6.60 15.26 19.41
CA PHE A 303 5.67 15.07 18.30
C PHE A 303 5.32 13.59 18.10
N ALA A 304 6.34 12.75 18.06
CA ALA A 304 6.17 11.32 17.81
C ALA A 304 5.41 10.59 18.93
N ALA A 305 5.69 10.92 20.21
CA ALA A 305 5.11 10.19 21.33
C ALA A 305 3.78 10.78 21.84
N ASP A 306 3.59 12.10 21.72
CA ASP A 306 2.45 12.78 22.37
C ASP A 306 1.44 13.34 21.35
N VAL A 307 1.85 13.73 20.15
CA VAL A 307 0.97 14.37 19.14
C VAL A 307 0.57 13.42 18.03
N ALA A 308 1.53 12.74 17.38
CA ALA A 308 1.29 11.86 16.25
C ALA A 308 0.25 10.75 16.57
N PRO A 309 0.24 10.08 17.75
CA PRO A 309 -0.78 9.10 18.09
C PRO A 309 -2.21 9.66 18.09
N VAL A 310 -2.38 10.90 18.52
CA VAL A 310 -3.68 11.59 18.52
C VAL A 310 -4.13 11.89 17.09
N LEU A 311 -3.23 12.42 16.26
CA LEU A 311 -3.54 12.71 14.85
C LEU A 311 -3.91 11.45 14.08
N VAL A 312 -3.19 10.35 14.28
CA VAL A 312 -3.49 9.04 13.69
C VAL A 312 -4.89 8.58 14.08
N ALA A 313 -5.21 8.58 15.38
CA ALA A 313 -6.46 8.03 15.88
C ALA A 313 -7.69 8.89 15.52
N GLN A 314 -7.52 10.22 15.43
CA GLN A 314 -8.63 11.15 15.35
C GLN A 314 -8.79 11.85 14.00
N CYS A 315 -7.71 12.00 13.21
CA CYS A 315 -7.69 12.89 12.06
C CYS A 315 -7.40 12.17 10.73
N VAL A 316 -6.42 11.23 10.70
CA VAL A 316 -5.91 10.60 9.47
C VAL A 316 -7.02 9.89 8.71
N GLY A 317 -8.03 9.29 9.38
CA GLY A 317 -9.11 8.56 8.71
C GLY A 317 -9.96 9.38 7.74
N CYS A 318 -10.01 10.72 7.93
CA CYS A 318 -10.69 11.66 7.00
C CYS A 318 -9.68 12.53 6.23
N HIS A 319 -8.48 12.69 6.78
CA HIS A 319 -7.39 13.48 6.18
C HIS A 319 -6.29 12.55 5.67
N ASP A 320 -6.66 11.54 4.90
CA ASP A 320 -5.82 10.47 4.39
C ASP A 320 -4.94 10.88 3.20
N ALA A 321 -4.34 9.89 2.53
CA ALA A 321 -3.49 10.11 1.36
C ALA A 321 -4.28 10.20 0.05
N MET A 322 -5.47 9.56 0.00
CA MET A 322 -6.20 9.30 -1.24
C MET A 322 -7.25 10.37 -1.54
N GLN A 323 -8.07 10.69 -0.55
CA GLN A 323 -9.17 11.67 -0.68
C GLN A 323 -9.24 12.58 0.55
N PRO A 324 -8.20 13.39 0.79
CA PRO A 324 -8.14 14.18 2.00
C PRO A 324 -9.23 15.28 2.00
N GLU A 325 -10.06 15.29 3.02
CA GLU A 325 -11.08 16.34 3.21
C GLU A 325 -10.44 17.74 3.21
N ALA A 326 -11.02 18.66 2.46
CA ALA A 326 -10.49 20.01 2.23
C ALA A 326 -9.05 20.04 1.66
N ASN A 327 -8.62 19.00 0.95
CA ASN A 327 -7.24 18.81 0.47
C ASN A 327 -6.18 18.84 1.58
N LEU A 328 -6.55 18.64 2.83
CA LEU A 328 -5.62 18.55 3.94
C LEU A 328 -5.28 17.09 4.21
N SER A 329 -4.11 16.63 3.79
CA SER A 329 -3.61 15.31 4.14
C SER A 329 -2.77 15.39 5.42
N MET A 330 -3.06 14.51 6.36
CA MET A 330 -2.35 14.38 7.64
C MET A 330 -1.58 13.06 7.76
N VAL A 331 -1.23 12.40 6.63
CA VAL A 331 -0.51 11.13 6.69
C VAL A 331 0.98 11.29 7.00
N THR A 332 1.55 12.48 6.81
CA THR A 332 2.92 12.82 7.20
C THR A 332 2.96 14.21 7.84
N LEU A 333 3.98 14.48 8.66
CA LEU A 333 4.16 15.84 9.23
C LEU A 333 4.36 16.89 8.12
N GLU A 334 5.12 16.55 7.09
CA GLU A 334 5.34 17.45 5.95
C GLU A 334 4.00 17.87 5.30
N ARG A 335 3.11 16.90 5.04
CA ARG A 335 1.80 17.17 4.45
C ARG A 335 0.88 17.95 5.38
N LEU A 336 0.88 17.63 6.67
CA LEU A 336 0.17 18.40 7.68
C LEU A 336 0.60 19.87 7.66
N LEU A 337 1.91 20.16 7.71
CA LEU A 337 2.44 21.52 7.73
C LEU A 337 2.25 22.26 6.40
N ARG A 338 2.21 21.54 5.28
CA ARG A 338 1.86 22.11 3.97
C ARG A 338 0.42 22.64 3.98
N GLY A 339 -0.48 21.93 4.63
CA GLY A 339 -1.89 22.31 4.74
C GLY A 339 -2.75 21.96 3.53
N GLY A 340 -3.99 22.45 3.55
CA GLY A 340 -5.01 22.22 2.53
C GLY A 340 -5.58 23.52 1.96
N ARG A 341 -6.86 23.51 1.58
CA ARG A 341 -7.57 24.72 1.03
C ARG A 341 -7.53 25.92 1.95
N GLY A 342 -7.51 25.71 3.28
CA GLY A 342 -7.42 26.78 4.27
C GLY A 342 -5.99 27.23 4.62
N GLY A 343 -4.98 26.79 3.85
CA GLY A 343 -3.57 27.03 4.17
C GLY A 343 -3.02 26.05 5.21
N SER A 344 -1.83 26.37 5.77
CA SER A 344 -1.23 25.58 6.85
C SER A 344 -2.07 25.63 8.12
N PRO A 345 -2.46 24.49 8.69
CA PRO A 345 -3.21 24.46 9.94
C PRO A 345 -2.35 24.73 11.17
N VAL A 346 -1.03 24.80 11.02
CA VAL A 346 -0.05 24.99 12.10
C VAL A 346 0.77 26.25 11.83
N VAL A 347 0.75 27.18 12.77
CA VAL A 347 1.63 28.36 12.80
C VAL A 347 2.63 28.16 13.93
N SER A 348 3.85 27.81 13.57
CA SER A 348 4.94 27.50 14.54
C SER A 348 5.12 28.66 15.55
N GLY A 349 5.14 28.33 16.84
CA GLY A 349 5.22 29.29 17.92
C GLY A 349 3.92 30.00 18.30
N LYS A 350 2.78 29.67 17.61
CA LYS A 350 1.51 30.35 17.78
C LYS A 350 0.35 29.36 17.83
N GLY A 351 0.31 28.54 18.87
CA GLY A 351 -0.66 27.48 19.03
C GLY A 351 -2.11 28.00 18.99
N ALA A 352 -2.43 29.01 19.77
CA ALA A 352 -3.79 29.57 19.84
C ALA A 352 -4.28 30.19 18.51
N GLU A 353 -3.36 30.70 17.67
CA GLU A 353 -3.67 31.26 16.36
C GLU A 353 -3.78 30.16 15.27
N SER A 354 -3.23 28.99 15.53
CA SER A 354 -3.19 27.86 14.58
C SER A 354 -4.58 27.33 14.28
N LEU A 355 -4.91 27.16 12.97
CA LEU A 355 -6.19 26.67 12.52
C LEU A 355 -6.51 25.29 13.09
N LEU A 356 -5.51 24.43 13.27
CA LEU A 356 -5.65 23.12 13.91
C LEU A 356 -6.30 23.26 15.29
N ILE A 357 -5.75 24.14 16.16
CA ILE A 357 -6.27 24.34 17.52
C ILE A 357 -7.67 24.96 17.49
N LYS A 358 -7.91 25.95 16.63
CA LYS A 358 -9.23 26.55 16.46
C LYS A 358 -10.27 25.52 16.02
N LYS A 359 -9.92 24.65 15.05
CA LYS A 359 -10.82 23.61 14.54
C LYS A 359 -11.14 22.54 15.58
N ILE A 360 -10.19 22.08 16.38
CA ILE A 360 -10.44 21.07 17.42
C ILE A 360 -11.19 21.65 18.63
N LYS A 361 -11.00 22.94 18.96
CA LYS A 361 -11.79 23.66 19.99
C LYS A 361 -13.19 24.03 19.50
N GLY A 362 -13.39 24.21 18.20
CA GLY A 362 -14.65 24.70 17.63
C GLY A 362 -14.90 26.19 17.88
N ALA A 363 -13.85 26.97 18.17
CA ALA A 363 -13.95 28.39 18.49
C ALA A 363 -13.19 29.26 17.47
N GLY A 364 -13.79 30.35 17.02
CA GLY A 364 -13.17 31.30 16.09
C GLY A 364 -12.96 30.73 14.70
N ILE A 365 -13.87 29.90 14.20
CA ILE A 365 -13.81 29.21 12.91
C ILE A 365 -15.09 29.39 12.11
N GLU A 366 -14.95 29.32 10.79
CA GLU A 366 -16.05 29.02 9.89
C GLU A 366 -16.21 27.51 9.75
N GLY A 367 -17.48 27.03 9.75
CA GLY A 367 -17.82 25.61 9.60
C GLY A 367 -17.72 24.80 10.89
N GLN A 368 -17.69 23.47 10.76
CA GLN A 368 -17.84 22.56 11.88
C GLN A 368 -16.54 22.36 12.68
N ARG A 369 -16.71 22.02 13.98
CA ARG A 369 -15.62 21.57 14.85
C ARG A 369 -15.09 20.20 14.38
N MET A 370 -13.79 19.99 14.53
CA MET A 370 -13.13 18.71 14.23
C MET A 370 -12.84 17.93 15.55
N PRO A 371 -12.83 16.59 15.49
CA PRO A 371 -13.29 15.73 14.39
C PRO A 371 -14.82 15.79 14.23
N ILE A 372 -15.29 15.79 12.98
CA ILE A 372 -16.74 15.75 12.69
C ILE A 372 -17.31 14.40 13.13
N GLY A 373 -18.49 14.40 13.76
CA GLY A 373 -19.18 13.17 14.17
C GLY A 373 -18.55 12.42 15.34
N LYS A 374 -17.44 12.93 15.93
CA LYS A 374 -16.82 12.36 17.13
C LYS A 374 -16.96 13.30 18.33
N PRO A 375 -16.87 12.76 19.57
CA PRO A 375 -16.79 13.60 20.77
C PRO A 375 -15.63 14.62 20.69
N PRO A 376 -15.71 15.74 21.42
CA PRO A 376 -14.58 16.65 21.58
C PRO A 376 -13.34 15.92 22.09
N LEU A 377 -12.16 16.36 21.67
CA LEU A 377 -10.91 15.94 22.31
C LEU A 377 -10.90 16.48 23.75
N ALA A 378 -10.29 15.73 24.66
CA ALA A 378 -10.07 16.18 26.04
C ALA A 378 -9.18 17.43 26.06
N ASP A 379 -9.43 18.34 27.00
CA ASP A 379 -8.71 19.61 27.09
C ASP A 379 -7.20 19.43 27.27
N GLU A 380 -6.76 18.39 27.99
CA GLU A 380 -5.37 18.04 28.18
C GLU A 380 -4.68 17.66 26.87
N VAL A 381 -5.41 16.94 26.00
CA VAL A 381 -4.92 16.55 24.66
C VAL A 381 -4.77 17.78 23.78
N ILE A 382 -5.79 18.67 23.80
CA ILE A 382 -5.74 19.93 23.06
C ILE A 382 -4.59 20.81 23.57
N ALA A 383 -4.39 20.90 24.89
CA ALA A 383 -3.31 21.66 25.50
C ALA A 383 -1.94 21.09 25.11
N THR A 384 -1.80 19.76 25.02
CA THR A 384 -0.58 19.10 24.57
C THR A 384 -0.24 19.45 23.12
N ILE A 385 -1.21 19.38 22.20
CA ILE A 385 -1.01 19.76 20.80
C ILE A 385 -0.68 21.27 20.71
N GLN A 386 -1.40 22.10 21.45
CA GLN A 386 -1.14 23.55 21.47
C GLN A 386 0.26 23.84 21.97
N LYS A 387 0.70 23.21 23.08
CA LYS A 387 2.06 23.37 23.64
C LYS A 387 3.14 22.92 22.65
N TRP A 388 2.93 21.81 21.91
CA TRP A 388 3.85 21.40 20.85
C TRP A 388 4.01 22.50 19.79
N ILE A 389 2.89 23.11 19.35
CA ILE A 389 2.95 24.19 18.37
C ILE A 389 3.66 25.41 18.94
N ASP A 390 3.35 25.82 20.18
CA ASP A 390 3.96 26.95 20.88
C ASP A 390 5.47 26.77 21.06
N GLN A 391 5.92 25.52 21.21
CA GLN A 391 7.35 25.14 21.28
C GLN A 391 8.03 25.08 19.91
N GLY A 392 7.34 25.47 18.84
CA GLY A 392 7.89 25.58 17.50
C GLY A 392 7.51 24.45 16.54
N ALA A 393 6.53 23.60 16.90
CA ALA A 393 6.07 22.46 16.09
C ALA A 393 7.23 21.53 15.66
N LYS A 394 8.10 21.19 16.58
CA LYS A 394 9.33 20.42 16.32
C LYS A 394 9.02 18.97 16.00
N LEU A 395 9.86 18.38 15.13
CA LEU A 395 9.95 16.95 14.93
C LEU A 395 11.10 16.41 15.80
N ASP A 396 10.90 15.29 16.46
CA ASP A 396 11.88 14.70 17.38
C ASP A 396 12.39 13.31 16.94
N LEU A 397 11.70 12.64 16.03
CA LEU A 397 12.09 11.33 15.51
C LEU A 397 11.88 11.25 14.00
N LEU A 398 12.70 10.43 13.33
CA LEU A 398 12.62 10.12 11.92
C LEU A 398 12.67 11.37 11.01
N THR A 399 11.97 11.35 9.89
CA THR A 399 11.91 12.44 8.91
C THR A 399 10.48 12.98 8.80
N PRO A 400 10.28 14.23 8.33
CA PRO A 400 8.94 14.79 8.16
C PRO A 400 8.10 14.10 7.08
N GLN A 401 8.74 13.30 6.22
CA GLN A 401 8.10 12.46 5.19
C GLN A 401 7.64 11.10 5.73
N ALA A 402 8.11 10.70 6.91
CA ALA A 402 7.67 9.46 7.54
C ALA A 402 6.16 9.51 7.83
N GLU A 403 5.48 8.40 7.63
CA GLU A 403 4.06 8.30 7.95
C GLU A 403 3.82 8.52 9.45
N LEU A 404 2.73 9.23 9.79
CA LEU A 404 2.39 9.51 11.19
C LEU A 404 2.19 8.23 12.01
N GLU A 405 1.70 7.15 11.42
CA GLU A 405 1.61 5.84 12.09
C GLU A 405 2.98 5.32 12.51
N THR A 406 3.96 5.43 11.62
CA THR A 406 5.36 5.03 11.88
C THR A 406 5.99 5.94 12.94
N LEU A 407 5.76 7.26 12.87
CA LEU A 407 6.22 8.21 13.89
C LEU A 407 5.60 7.92 15.25
N ALA A 408 4.29 7.68 15.31
CA ALA A 408 3.57 7.34 16.53
C ALA A 408 4.07 6.04 17.16
N ALA A 409 4.33 5.03 16.35
CA ALA A 409 4.89 3.75 16.80
C ALA A 409 6.33 3.93 17.35
N ALA A 410 7.16 4.71 16.67
CA ALA A 410 8.51 5.05 17.13
C ALA A 410 8.46 5.81 18.47
N GLY A 411 7.56 6.78 18.60
CA GLY A 411 7.33 7.53 19.85
C GLY A 411 6.88 6.61 21.00
N ARG A 412 5.93 5.71 20.75
CA ARG A 412 5.51 4.70 21.75
C ARG A 412 6.66 3.79 22.14
N SER A 413 7.45 3.36 21.17
CA SER A 413 8.63 2.52 21.42
C SER A 413 9.65 3.20 22.34
N GLN A 414 9.81 4.52 22.27
CA GLN A 414 10.68 5.27 23.19
C GLN A 414 10.06 5.42 24.58
N LYS A 415 8.75 5.74 24.64
CA LYS A 415 8.08 6.15 25.88
C LYS A 415 7.67 4.98 26.77
N LEU A 416 7.17 3.89 26.19
CA LEU A 416 6.66 2.72 26.91
C LEU A 416 7.79 1.84 27.46
N SER A 417 7.51 1.12 28.55
CA SER A 417 8.35 0.02 28.99
C SER A 417 8.37 -1.12 27.94
N HIS A 418 9.29 -2.09 28.08
CA HIS A 418 9.30 -3.27 27.23
C HIS A 418 7.97 -4.02 27.30
N ASP A 419 7.48 -4.28 28.50
CA ASP A 419 6.26 -5.07 28.73
C ASP A 419 4.98 -4.37 28.25
N ASP A 420 4.89 -3.05 28.43
CA ASP A 420 3.73 -2.29 27.94
C ASP A 420 3.71 -2.20 26.43
N LEU A 421 4.88 -2.00 25.81
CA LEU A 421 5.01 -2.02 24.35
C LEU A 421 4.69 -3.41 23.78
N LYS A 422 5.10 -4.49 24.46
CA LYS A 422 4.76 -5.88 24.10
C LYS A 422 3.25 -6.09 24.07
N LYS A 423 2.52 -5.65 25.09
CA LYS A 423 1.05 -5.72 25.13
C LYS A 423 0.41 -4.96 23.95
N VAL A 424 0.91 -3.76 23.64
CA VAL A 424 0.43 -2.96 22.49
C VAL A 424 0.69 -3.70 21.19
N ARG A 425 1.91 -4.18 21.00
CA ARG A 425 2.35 -4.86 19.76
C ARG A 425 1.60 -6.16 19.52
N PHE A 426 1.43 -6.99 20.54
CA PHE A 426 0.73 -8.27 20.40
C PHE A 426 -0.76 -8.08 20.10
N ARG A 427 -1.41 -7.09 20.73
CA ARG A 427 -2.79 -6.71 20.38
C ARG A 427 -2.89 -6.20 18.94
N ALA A 428 -1.99 -5.33 18.53
CA ALA A 428 -1.94 -4.82 17.16
C ALA A 428 -1.69 -5.94 16.14
N GLY A 429 -0.85 -6.93 16.51
CA GLY A 429 -0.60 -8.12 15.69
C GLY A 429 -1.86 -8.96 15.47
N GLY A 430 -2.65 -9.21 16.51
CA GLY A 430 -3.94 -9.88 16.38
C GLY A 430 -4.93 -9.12 15.50
N SER A 431 -4.96 -7.78 15.63
CA SER A 431 -5.78 -6.91 14.77
C SER A 431 -5.34 -6.92 13.32
N LEU A 432 -4.03 -7.01 13.05
CA LEU A 432 -3.48 -7.12 11.69
C LEU A 432 -3.93 -8.43 11.04
N TRP A 433 -3.84 -9.56 11.76
CA TRP A 433 -4.36 -10.84 11.27
C TRP A 433 -5.84 -10.74 10.88
N SER A 434 -6.68 -10.24 11.77
CA SER A 434 -8.13 -10.15 11.52
C SER A 434 -8.50 -9.25 10.33
N ARG A 435 -7.67 -8.27 10.00
CA ARG A 435 -7.85 -7.43 8.79
C ARG A 435 -7.41 -8.16 7.52
N ALA A 436 -6.29 -8.89 7.61
CA ALA A 436 -5.70 -9.56 6.45
C ALA A 436 -6.46 -10.86 6.10
N ILE A 437 -6.96 -11.56 7.11
CA ILE A 437 -7.60 -12.87 6.97
C ILE A 437 -8.86 -12.90 7.87
N PRO A 438 -9.91 -12.16 7.49
CA PRO A 438 -11.12 -11.99 8.32
C PRO A 438 -11.91 -13.28 8.51
N ASP A 439 -11.81 -14.21 7.56
CA ASP A 439 -12.60 -15.45 7.55
C ASP A 439 -11.95 -16.60 8.34
N ASP A 440 -10.70 -16.40 8.82
CA ASP A 440 -9.97 -17.45 9.53
C ASP A 440 -9.40 -16.94 10.85
N LYS A 441 -9.69 -17.65 11.94
CA LYS A 441 -9.20 -17.32 13.27
C LYS A 441 -7.79 -17.86 13.48
N ALA A 442 -6.86 -16.96 13.79
CA ALA A 442 -5.53 -17.39 14.18
C ALA A 442 -5.53 -18.18 15.49
N VAL A 443 -4.73 -19.24 15.52
CA VAL A 443 -4.21 -19.80 16.78
C VAL A 443 -3.05 -18.92 17.21
N ALA A 444 -3.00 -18.54 18.48
CA ALA A 444 -1.96 -17.67 19.02
C ALA A 444 -1.22 -18.39 20.16
N ILE A 445 0.11 -18.43 20.09
CA ILE A 445 1.01 -19.04 21.07
C ILE A 445 2.05 -18.00 21.45
N GLU A 446 2.18 -17.68 22.74
CA GLU A 446 3.21 -16.78 23.23
C GLU A 446 4.43 -17.59 23.70
N ARG A 447 5.62 -17.21 23.25
CA ARG A 447 6.92 -17.75 23.66
C ARG A 447 7.85 -16.58 24.01
N GLY A 448 8.00 -16.28 25.30
CA GLY A 448 8.81 -15.15 25.75
C GLY A 448 8.38 -13.83 25.14
N ASP A 449 9.25 -13.22 24.36
CA ASP A 449 9.01 -11.93 23.65
C ASP A 449 8.47 -12.12 22.21
N VAL A 450 7.98 -13.32 21.89
CA VAL A 450 7.42 -13.60 20.57
C VAL A 450 5.97 -14.07 20.68
N LEU A 451 5.09 -13.47 19.89
CA LEU A 451 3.75 -13.97 19.62
C LEU A 451 3.76 -14.72 18.29
N VAL A 452 3.52 -16.02 18.32
CA VAL A 452 3.30 -16.83 17.12
C VAL A 452 1.81 -16.89 16.85
N SER A 453 1.38 -16.46 15.67
CA SER A 453 -0.03 -16.37 15.29
C SER A 453 -0.22 -16.96 13.89
N GLY A 454 -1.25 -17.77 13.66
CA GLY A 454 -1.40 -18.40 12.36
C GLY A 454 -2.59 -19.34 12.25
N ASN A 455 -2.75 -19.93 11.04
CA ASN A 455 -3.82 -20.88 10.72
C ASN A 455 -3.31 -22.27 10.34
N LEU A 456 -2.10 -22.60 10.75
CA LEU A 456 -1.59 -23.97 10.66
C LEU A 456 -2.40 -24.92 11.58
N SER A 457 -2.32 -26.21 11.36
CA SER A 457 -2.87 -27.18 12.32
C SER A 457 -2.20 -27.01 13.69
N ALA A 458 -2.90 -27.40 14.78
CA ALA A 458 -2.39 -27.22 16.14
C ALA A 458 -0.97 -27.80 16.32
N ALA A 459 -0.71 -29.00 15.82
CA ALA A 459 0.63 -29.61 15.87
C ALA A 459 1.68 -28.78 15.13
N LYS A 460 1.37 -28.29 13.93
CA LYS A 460 2.30 -27.45 13.17
C LYS A 460 2.47 -26.05 13.76
N MET A 461 1.48 -25.55 14.52
CA MET A 461 1.63 -24.31 15.27
C MET A 461 2.61 -24.46 16.43
N GLU A 462 2.57 -25.59 17.14
CA GLU A 462 3.56 -25.91 18.20
C GLU A 462 4.96 -26.11 17.58
N ASP A 463 5.09 -26.90 16.49
CA ASP A 463 6.35 -27.06 15.79
C ASP A 463 6.97 -25.70 15.35
N LEU A 464 6.12 -24.79 14.85
CA LEU A 464 6.55 -23.44 14.49
C LEU A 464 6.95 -22.62 15.72
N ALA A 465 6.21 -22.72 16.82
CA ALA A 465 6.51 -22.00 18.07
C ALA A 465 7.85 -22.47 18.66
N ASP A 466 8.14 -23.75 18.64
CA ASP A 466 9.41 -24.33 19.11
C ASP A 466 10.59 -23.89 18.21
N ALA A 467 10.38 -23.88 16.91
CA ALA A 467 11.37 -23.34 15.96
C ALA A 467 11.63 -21.84 16.19
N VAL A 468 10.58 -21.07 16.45
CA VAL A 468 10.66 -19.64 16.79
C VAL A 468 11.42 -19.42 18.09
N GLU A 469 11.14 -20.20 19.14
CA GLU A 469 11.84 -20.10 20.43
C GLU A 469 13.33 -20.40 20.27
N THR A 470 13.67 -21.46 19.53
CA THR A 470 15.05 -21.83 19.21
C THR A 470 15.79 -20.69 18.48
N VAL A 471 15.18 -20.13 17.43
CA VAL A 471 15.76 -19.03 16.65
C VAL A 471 15.84 -17.75 17.48
N ALA A 472 14.81 -17.42 18.24
CA ALA A 472 14.79 -16.23 19.10
C ALA A 472 15.87 -16.26 20.17
N GLY A 473 16.03 -17.39 20.87
CA GLY A 473 17.11 -17.58 21.85
C GLY A 473 18.50 -17.37 21.23
N ARG A 474 18.73 -17.96 20.09
CA ARG A 474 20.01 -17.83 19.37
C ARG A 474 20.25 -16.39 18.86
N LEU A 475 19.23 -15.71 18.34
CA LEU A 475 19.33 -14.31 17.95
C LEU A 475 19.62 -13.41 19.15
N GLN A 476 18.99 -13.69 20.30
CA GLN A 476 19.23 -12.97 21.53
C GLN A 476 20.68 -13.13 22.00
N GLU A 477 21.22 -14.30 21.96
CA GLU A 477 22.64 -14.54 22.32
C GLU A 477 23.59 -13.84 21.35
N GLU A 478 23.43 -14.08 20.04
CA GLU A 478 24.38 -13.66 19.02
C GLU A 478 24.27 -12.17 18.63
N MET A 479 23.05 -11.58 18.67
CA MET A 479 22.85 -10.18 18.31
C MET A 479 22.83 -9.22 19.49
N MET A 480 22.42 -9.71 20.68
CA MET A 480 22.19 -8.88 21.87
C MET A 480 23.10 -9.25 23.05
N GLY A 481 24.04 -10.17 22.85
CA GLY A 481 24.93 -10.66 23.91
C GLY A 481 24.18 -11.29 25.09
N GLY A 482 22.98 -11.85 24.84
CA GLY A 482 22.16 -12.54 25.83
C GLY A 482 21.48 -11.63 26.85
N LYS A 483 21.68 -10.32 26.81
CA LYS A 483 21.28 -9.39 27.87
C LYS A 483 19.99 -8.60 27.60
N SER A 484 19.53 -8.56 26.38
CA SER A 484 18.40 -7.75 25.97
C SER A 484 17.49 -8.53 25.00
N PRO A 485 16.22 -8.22 24.91
CA PRO A 485 15.34 -8.81 23.92
C PRO A 485 15.81 -8.49 22.50
N ILE A 486 15.47 -9.34 21.52
CA ILE A 486 15.79 -9.14 20.10
C ILE A 486 15.35 -7.74 19.64
N ILE A 487 14.19 -7.31 20.11
CA ILE A 487 13.70 -5.94 19.96
C ILE A 487 12.80 -5.56 21.14
N LYS A 488 12.90 -4.32 21.60
CA LYS A 488 12.02 -3.78 22.64
C LYS A 488 10.54 -3.95 22.23
N GLY A 489 9.73 -4.53 23.10
CA GLY A 489 8.31 -4.79 22.85
C GLY A 489 8.02 -6.07 22.05
N GLY A 490 9.01 -6.95 21.87
CA GLY A 490 8.83 -8.26 21.23
C GLY A 490 8.56 -8.21 19.72
N ILE A 491 8.26 -9.37 19.14
CA ILE A 491 8.00 -9.55 17.70
C ILE A 491 6.77 -10.47 17.50
N VAL A 492 6.04 -10.28 16.40
CA VAL A 492 4.96 -11.17 15.99
C VAL A 492 5.42 -12.04 14.83
N VAL A 493 5.26 -13.35 14.94
CA VAL A 493 5.55 -14.30 13.85
C VAL A 493 4.24 -14.87 13.33
N TYR A 494 3.97 -14.69 12.04
CA TYR A 494 2.79 -15.23 11.38
C TYR A 494 3.13 -16.50 10.61
N GLY A 495 2.40 -17.58 10.92
CA GLY A 495 2.49 -18.87 10.23
C GLY A 495 1.29 -19.11 9.32
N PHE A 496 1.51 -19.26 8.03
CA PHE A 496 0.45 -19.46 7.05
C PHE A 496 0.42 -20.89 6.55
N ALA A 497 -0.78 -21.48 6.53
CA ALA A 497 -1.01 -22.80 5.96
C ALA A 497 -0.96 -22.78 4.43
N LYS A 498 -1.28 -21.66 3.80
CA LYS A 498 -1.55 -21.56 2.37
C LYS A 498 -0.92 -20.31 1.76
N GLY A 499 -0.54 -20.44 0.47
CA GLY A 499 0.05 -19.34 -0.29
C GLY A 499 -0.88 -18.13 -0.42
N TYR A 500 -2.17 -18.34 -0.60
CA TYR A 500 -3.13 -17.24 -0.75
C TYR A 500 -3.31 -16.46 0.57
N ASP A 501 -3.24 -17.08 1.75
CA ASP A 501 -3.31 -16.38 3.02
C ASP A 501 -2.13 -15.41 3.18
N LEU A 502 -0.93 -15.86 2.83
CA LEU A 502 0.22 -14.98 2.79
C LEU A 502 0.06 -13.88 1.71
N SER A 503 -0.59 -14.16 0.58
CA SER A 503 -0.86 -13.13 -0.43
C SER A 503 -1.87 -12.08 0.07
N SER A 504 -2.94 -12.49 0.76
CA SER A 504 -3.89 -11.57 1.40
C SER A 504 -3.23 -10.72 2.48
N PHE A 505 -2.38 -11.33 3.30
CA PHE A 505 -1.57 -10.62 4.29
C PHE A 505 -0.63 -9.62 3.61
N TRP A 506 0.04 -10.03 2.53
CA TRP A 506 0.96 -9.19 1.77
C TRP A 506 0.26 -7.97 1.19
N GLN A 507 -0.92 -8.17 0.57
CA GLN A 507 -1.76 -7.09 0.06
C GLN A 507 -2.17 -6.10 1.17
N THR A 508 -2.50 -6.60 2.36
CA THR A 508 -2.87 -5.77 3.51
C THR A 508 -1.70 -4.91 4.00
N VAL A 509 -0.48 -5.46 3.97
CA VAL A 509 0.72 -4.80 4.50
C VAL A 509 1.37 -3.87 3.48
N PHE A 510 1.47 -4.29 2.22
CA PHE A 510 2.22 -3.57 1.19
C PHE A 510 1.34 -2.89 0.14
N SER A 511 0.02 -3.15 0.15
CA SER A 511 -0.91 -2.69 -0.89
C SER A 511 -0.45 -3.08 -2.32
N ASP A 512 0.26 -4.21 -2.43
CA ASP A 512 0.85 -4.73 -3.67
C ASP A 512 0.75 -6.26 -3.71
N ASP A 513 0.89 -6.85 -4.89
CA ASP A 513 0.86 -8.29 -5.06
C ASP A 513 2.14 -8.94 -4.51
N ARG A 514 1.98 -10.11 -3.91
CA ARG A 514 3.14 -10.89 -3.43
C ARG A 514 3.99 -11.35 -4.60
N PRO A 515 5.31 -11.09 -4.61
CA PRO A 515 6.18 -11.57 -5.68
C PRO A 515 6.17 -13.10 -5.79
N LYS A 516 6.21 -13.60 -7.03
CA LYS A 516 6.23 -15.06 -7.28
C LYS A 516 7.40 -15.73 -6.56
N GLY A 517 7.13 -16.87 -5.91
CA GLY A 517 8.13 -17.64 -5.19
C GLY A 517 8.52 -17.10 -3.80
N VAL A 518 7.95 -15.99 -3.35
CA VAL A 518 8.18 -15.46 -2.00
C VAL A 518 7.28 -16.22 -1.01
N THR A 519 7.90 -16.95 -0.08
CA THR A 519 7.22 -17.74 0.97
C THR A 519 7.40 -17.16 2.37
N ALA A 520 8.16 -16.10 2.49
CA ALA A 520 8.40 -15.42 3.77
C ALA A 520 8.62 -13.93 3.56
N GLY A 521 8.32 -13.14 4.59
CA GLY A 521 8.54 -11.70 4.64
C GLY A 521 8.62 -11.19 6.06
N GLY A 522 9.21 -10.02 6.25
CA GLY A 522 9.29 -9.40 7.57
C GLY A 522 9.35 -7.88 7.45
N GLY A 523 8.87 -7.19 8.47
CA GLY A 523 8.80 -5.75 8.43
C GLY A 523 8.24 -5.10 9.69
N VAL A 524 7.87 -3.85 9.49
CA VAL A 524 7.20 -3.02 10.51
C VAL A 524 5.96 -2.40 9.88
N LEU A 525 4.84 -2.52 10.55
CA LEU A 525 3.60 -1.85 10.18
C LEU A 525 2.96 -1.24 11.44
N GLY A 526 3.02 0.08 11.56
CA GLY A 526 2.63 0.76 12.79
C GLY A 526 3.39 0.21 14.01
N ASP A 527 2.68 -0.27 15.02
CA ASP A 527 3.32 -0.89 16.19
C ASP A 527 3.83 -2.32 15.97
N VAL A 528 3.39 -3.00 14.89
CA VAL A 528 3.71 -4.41 14.67
C VAL A 528 5.09 -4.54 14.02
N VAL A 529 6.03 -5.14 14.73
CA VAL A 529 7.26 -5.69 14.15
C VAL A 529 6.98 -7.17 13.91
N TYR A 530 7.11 -7.65 12.68
CA TYR A 530 6.64 -8.97 12.31
C TYR A 530 7.58 -9.74 11.39
N ALA A 531 7.51 -11.06 11.49
CA ALA A 531 7.96 -12.02 10.49
C ALA A 531 6.75 -12.84 10.02
N ALA A 532 6.69 -13.19 8.76
CA ALA A 532 5.62 -13.95 8.14
C ALA A 532 6.23 -15.09 7.32
N VAL A 533 5.77 -16.34 7.53
CA VAL A 533 6.34 -17.51 6.87
C VAL A 533 5.27 -18.52 6.46
N ILE A 534 5.49 -19.18 5.33
CA ILE A 534 4.88 -20.47 5.01
C ILE A 534 5.95 -21.52 5.31
N PRO A 535 5.80 -22.35 6.36
CA PRO A 535 6.77 -23.40 6.63
C PRO A 535 6.89 -24.36 5.43
N PRO A 536 8.10 -24.75 5.00
CA PRO A 536 8.30 -25.72 3.93
C PRO A 536 7.60 -27.06 4.22
N THR A 537 7.19 -27.74 3.16
CA THR A 537 6.57 -29.06 3.27
C THR A 537 7.60 -30.13 3.60
N THR A 538 7.15 -31.19 4.27
CA THR A 538 7.99 -32.32 4.71
C THR A 538 8.04 -33.47 3.71
N ASP A 539 7.63 -33.24 2.44
CA ASP A 539 7.64 -34.27 1.43
C ASP A 539 9.07 -34.63 0.98
N LYS A 540 9.23 -35.80 0.37
CA LYS A 540 10.54 -36.28 -0.09
C LYS A 540 11.17 -35.41 -1.20
N ALA A 541 10.34 -34.71 -1.96
CA ALA A 541 10.81 -33.81 -3.02
C ALA A 541 11.44 -32.54 -2.43
N SER A 542 11.06 -32.17 -1.20
CA SER A 542 11.57 -31.02 -0.45
C SER A 542 12.73 -31.37 0.51
N GLY A 543 13.36 -32.55 0.38
CA GLY A 543 14.48 -32.96 1.25
C GLY A 543 14.07 -33.71 2.53
N GLY A 544 12.78 -33.95 2.74
CA GLY A 544 12.26 -34.62 3.92
C GLY A 544 12.09 -33.73 5.15
N LYS A 545 11.78 -34.33 6.30
CA LYS A 545 11.45 -33.62 7.54
C LYS A 545 12.59 -32.75 8.06
N ASP A 546 13.81 -33.27 8.11
CA ASP A 546 14.97 -32.57 8.70
C ASP A 546 15.34 -31.31 7.88
N ASP A 547 15.25 -31.38 6.55
CA ASP A 547 15.52 -30.22 5.69
C ASP A 547 14.39 -29.18 5.77
N ALA A 548 13.13 -29.61 5.87
CA ALA A 548 11.99 -28.72 6.07
C ALA A 548 12.10 -27.94 7.39
N GLU A 549 12.48 -28.59 8.48
CA GLU A 549 12.72 -27.94 9.77
C GLU A 549 13.89 -26.96 9.70
N ALA A 550 15.02 -27.36 9.11
CA ALA A 550 16.16 -26.48 8.92
C ALA A 550 15.81 -25.26 8.06
N ASN A 551 15.11 -25.46 6.94
CA ASN A 551 14.65 -24.37 6.09
C ASN A 551 13.63 -23.45 6.80
N THR A 552 12.77 -23.99 7.69
CA THR A 552 11.89 -23.18 8.54
C THR A 552 12.71 -22.26 9.44
N ARG A 553 13.73 -22.80 10.13
CA ARG A 553 14.63 -21.98 10.97
C ARG A 553 15.42 -20.95 10.16
N VAL A 554 15.81 -21.28 8.92
CA VAL A 554 16.43 -20.32 7.99
C VAL A 554 15.50 -19.13 7.70
N LEU A 555 14.24 -19.41 7.33
CA LEU A 555 13.27 -18.36 7.03
C LEU A 555 12.96 -17.52 8.28
N LEU A 556 12.79 -18.13 9.44
CA LEU A 556 12.59 -17.43 10.71
C LEU A 556 13.79 -16.55 11.06
N ALA A 557 15.00 -17.06 11.00
CA ALA A 557 16.21 -16.30 11.30
C ALA A 557 16.38 -15.12 10.36
N GLU A 558 16.12 -15.29 9.06
CA GLU A 558 16.16 -14.22 8.08
C GLU A 558 15.15 -13.13 8.40
N GLN A 559 13.86 -13.50 8.57
CA GLN A 559 12.80 -12.53 8.70
C GLN A 559 12.76 -11.86 10.07
N MET A 560 13.03 -12.59 11.15
CA MET A 560 13.08 -12.03 12.52
C MET A 560 14.26 -11.06 12.67
N THR A 561 15.43 -11.38 12.11
CA THR A 561 16.57 -10.45 12.08
C THR A 561 16.25 -9.20 11.29
N ALA A 562 15.72 -9.37 10.07
CA ALA A 562 15.35 -8.23 9.22
C ALA A 562 14.31 -7.32 9.89
N ALA A 563 13.24 -7.89 10.45
CA ALA A 563 12.19 -7.15 11.14
C ALA A 563 12.72 -6.40 12.37
N SER A 564 13.58 -7.03 13.15
CA SER A 564 14.25 -6.43 14.31
C SER A 564 15.07 -5.19 13.93
N LEU A 565 15.83 -5.28 12.83
CA LEU A 565 16.65 -4.17 12.32
C LEU A 565 15.77 -3.07 11.71
N LEU A 566 14.73 -3.41 10.94
CA LEU A 566 13.76 -2.46 10.42
C LEU A 566 13.05 -1.70 11.55
N GLY A 567 12.71 -2.39 12.65
CA GLY A 567 12.14 -1.78 13.85
C GLY A 567 13.07 -0.76 14.56
N ARG A 568 14.37 -0.78 14.25
CA ARG A 568 15.37 0.20 14.68
C ARG A 568 15.64 1.29 13.64
N GLY A 569 14.88 1.33 12.54
CA GLY A 569 15.05 2.31 11.48
C GLY A 569 16.25 2.03 10.55
N VAL A 570 16.74 0.81 10.53
CA VAL A 570 17.83 0.41 9.63
C VAL A 570 17.29 0.34 8.19
N PRO A 571 18.05 0.82 7.17
CA PRO A 571 17.62 0.73 5.78
C PRO A 571 17.33 -0.71 5.33
N ALA A 572 16.30 -0.88 4.50
CA ALA A 572 15.79 -2.18 4.10
C ALA A 572 16.86 -3.07 3.41
N TRP A 573 17.74 -2.49 2.59
CA TRP A 573 18.82 -3.23 1.95
C TRP A 573 19.75 -3.91 2.97
N PHE A 574 20.07 -3.19 4.08
CA PHE A 574 20.93 -3.75 5.13
C PHE A 574 20.17 -4.75 6.00
N ALA A 575 18.96 -4.39 6.44
CA ALA A 575 18.14 -5.24 7.31
C ALA A 575 17.87 -6.61 6.68
N LYS A 576 17.43 -6.64 5.41
CA LYS A 576 17.17 -7.87 4.66
C LYS A 576 18.48 -8.65 4.36
N GLY A 577 19.54 -7.94 3.97
CA GLY A 577 20.85 -8.56 3.75
C GLY A 577 21.43 -9.18 5.01
N ALA A 578 21.36 -8.49 6.14
CA ALA A 578 21.80 -8.99 7.44
C ALA A 578 20.98 -10.20 7.89
N GLY A 579 19.65 -10.15 7.72
CA GLY A 579 18.76 -11.28 8.00
C GLY A 579 19.20 -12.52 7.25
N ARG A 580 19.42 -12.41 5.95
CA ARG A 580 19.89 -13.54 5.13
C ARG A 580 21.30 -14.02 5.51
N ALA A 581 22.22 -13.09 5.79
CA ALA A 581 23.56 -13.44 6.23
C ALA A 581 23.57 -14.18 7.57
N VAL A 582 22.73 -13.78 8.52
CA VAL A 582 22.54 -14.48 9.80
C VAL A 582 21.94 -15.86 9.58
N ALA A 583 20.89 -15.98 8.79
CA ALA A 583 20.24 -17.26 8.47
C ALA A 583 21.21 -18.26 7.84
N MET A 584 22.06 -17.81 6.91
CA MET A 584 23.10 -18.63 6.29
C MET A 584 24.17 -19.13 7.27
N LYS A 585 24.37 -18.46 8.40
CA LYS A 585 25.27 -18.89 9.47
C LYS A 585 24.57 -19.82 10.46
N PHE A 586 23.30 -19.63 10.70
CA PHE A 586 22.53 -20.45 11.62
C PHE A 586 22.35 -21.88 11.11
N GLU A 587 21.99 -22.03 9.85
CA GLU A 587 21.74 -23.33 9.21
C GLU A 587 22.55 -23.47 7.92
N PRO A 588 23.90 -23.58 8.01
CA PRO A 588 24.77 -23.50 6.84
C PRO A 588 24.61 -24.63 5.82
N LYS A 589 23.96 -25.73 6.20
CA LYS A 589 23.73 -26.91 5.36
C LYS A 589 22.29 -27.04 4.88
N ALA A 590 21.38 -26.14 5.25
CA ALA A 590 20.01 -26.18 4.80
C ALA A 590 19.89 -26.00 3.28
N GLY A 591 19.00 -26.75 2.63
CA GLY A 591 18.83 -26.75 1.17
C GLY A 591 18.53 -25.36 0.61
N LEU A 592 17.78 -24.55 1.36
CA LEU A 592 17.50 -23.16 1.00
C LEU A 592 18.79 -22.30 0.98
N VAL A 593 19.68 -22.48 1.94
CA VAL A 593 20.97 -21.78 2.00
C VAL A 593 21.89 -22.19 0.86
N GLU A 594 21.90 -23.47 0.52
CA GLU A 594 22.67 -23.98 -0.63
C GLU A 594 22.14 -23.38 -1.94
N THR A 595 20.82 -23.28 -2.08
CA THR A 595 20.16 -22.60 -3.21
C THR A 595 20.60 -21.13 -3.31
N TRP A 596 20.57 -20.37 -2.22
CA TRP A 596 21.01 -18.97 -2.23
C TRP A 596 22.48 -18.80 -2.61
N ARG A 597 23.36 -19.70 -2.14
CA ARG A 597 24.79 -19.69 -2.52
C ARG A 597 25.00 -19.99 -4.00
N ARG A 598 24.26 -20.94 -4.53
CA ARG A 598 24.31 -21.32 -5.95
C ARG A 598 23.81 -20.18 -6.84
N ASP A 599 22.74 -19.50 -6.44
CA ASP A 599 22.07 -18.48 -7.24
C ASP A 599 22.74 -17.10 -7.14
N LEU A 600 23.65 -16.89 -6.18
CA LEU A 600 24.31 -15.59 -5.92
C LEU A 600 25.00 -15.00 -7.16
N PRO A 601 25.79 -15.75 -7.98
CA PRO A 601 26.46 -15.17 -9.15
C PRO A 601 25.45 -14.61 -10.16
N ALA A 602 24.35 -15.31 -10.42
CA ALA A 602 23.29 -14.86 -11.32
C ALA A 602 22.49 -13.67 -10.72
N ALA A 603 22.30 -13.66 -9.40
CA ALA A 603 21.64 -12.56 -8.71
C ALA A 603 22.46 -11.26 -8.79
N VAL A 604 23.79 -11.33 -8.65
CA VAL A 604 24.68 -10.17 -8.80
C VAL A 604 24.56 -9.55 -10.20
N GLN A 605 24.45 -10.36 -11.24
CA GLN A 605 24.27 -9.87 -12.61
C GLN A 605 22.92 -9.17 -12.84
N ARG A 606 21.87 -9.58 -12.11
CA ARG A 606 20.52 -9.01 -12.21
C ARG A 606 20.27 -7.84 -11.25
N CYS A 607 21.17 -7.58 -10.31
CA CYS A 607 20.96 -6.60 -9.25
C CYS A 607 20.94 -5.13 -9.74
N GLY A 608 21.42 -4.86 -10.97
CA GLY A 608 21.52 -3.51 -11.49
C GLY A 608 22.75 -2.76 -10.96
N SER A 609 22.66 -1.44 -10.92
CA SER A 609 23.74 -0.58 -10.41
C SER A 609 23.78 -0.59 -8.87
N PRO A 610 24.92 -0.19 -8.26
CA PRO A 610 24.97 0.05 -6.82
C PRO A 610 23.87 1.01 -6.33
N ALA A 611 23.56 2.05 -7.10
CA ALA A 611 22.51 3.00 -6.77
C ALA A 611 21.12 2.33 -6.71
N ASP A 612 20.81 1.42 -7.65
CA ASP A 612 19.55 0.65 -7.66
C ASP A 612 19.45 -0.26 -6.44
N PHE A 613 20.56 -0.92 -6.06
CA PHE A 613 20.62 -1.77 -4.88
C PHE A 613 20.29 -0.99 -3.60
N PHE A 614 20.94 0.14 -3.37
CA PHE A 614 20.70 0.96 -2.17
C PHE A 614 19.33 1.66 -2.17
N ALA A 615 18.79 1.96 -3.34
CA ALA A 615 17.45 2.51 -3.50
C ALA A 615 16.32 1.47 -3.37
N GLY A 616 16.68 0.16 -3.38
CA GLY A 616 15.69 -0.92 -3.37
C GLY A 616 14.97 -1.14 -4.70
N HIS A 617 15.56 -0.67 -5.80
CA HIS A 617 15.01 -0.80 -7.16
C HIS A 617 15.52 -2.10 -7.81
N GLY A 618 14.61 -2.98 -8.23
CA GLY A 618 14.96 -4.20 -8.95
C GLY A 618 14.20 -5.46 -8.48
N ASP A 619 14.67 -6.63 -8.94
CA ASP A 619 14.14 -7.93 -8.53
C ASP A 619 14.40 -8.15 -7.03
N SER A 620 13.33 -8.16 -6.23
CA SER A 620 13.40 -8.24 -4.77
C SER A 620 14.12 -9.49 -4.27
N LEU A 621 13.99 -10.62 -4.99
CA LEU A 621 14.63 -11.89 -4.63
C LEU A 621 16.14 -11.86 -4.95
N ALA A 622 16.51 -11.32 -6.12
CA ALA A 622 17.92 -11.11 -6.47
C ALA A 622 18.58 -10.14 -5.48
N MET A 623 17.91 -9.04 -5.14
CA MET A 623 18.41 -8.05 -4.17
C MET A 623 18.63 -8.63 -2.77
N ALA A 624 17.70 -9.47 -2.29
CA ALA A 624 17.88 -10.15 -1.01
C ALA A 624 19.08 -11.13 -1.05
N THR A 625 19.28 -11.85 -2.16
CA THR A 625 20.41 -12.79 -2.34
C THR A 625 21.74 -12.04 -2.40
N VAL A 626 21.80 -10.94 -3.15
CA VAL A 626 22.98 -10.06 -3.23
C VAL A 626 23.27 -9.42 -1.88
N GLY A 627 22.24 -8.89 -1.19
CA GLY A 627 22.38 -8.34 0.14
C GLY A 627 22.95 -9.34 1.15
N GLY A 628 22.44 -10.58 1.16
CA GLY A 628 22.95 -11.66 2.01
C GLY A 628 24.42 -12.00 1.72
N GLY A 629 24.79 -12.08 0.45
CA GLY A 629 26.18 -12.31 0.03
C GLY A 629 27.11 -11.17 0.42
N PHE A 630 26.69 -9.93 0.16
CA PHE A 630 27.46 -8.73 0.52
C PHE A 630 27.64 -8.59 2.03
N ILE A 631 26.55 -8.60 2.79
CA ILE A 631 26.61 -8.44 4.25
C ILE A 631 27.37 -9.63 4.88
N GLY A 632 27.17 -10.86 4.38
CA GLY A 632 27.93 -12.02 4.83
C GLY A 632 29.44 -11.87 4.63
N ALA A 633 29.88 -11.19 3.56
CA ALA A 633 31.28 -10.93 3.28
C ALA A 633 31.90 -9.86 4.22
N ILE A 634 31.17 -8.77 4.50
CA ILE A 634 31.66 -7.70 5.40
C ILE A 634 31.42 -8.01 6.87
N MET A 635 30.59 -9.01 7.17
CA MET A 635 30.23 -9.44 8.53
C MET A 635 30.64 -10.90 8.77
N PRO A 636 31.95 -11.21 8.86
CA PRO A 636 32.42 -12.56 9.06
C PRO A 636 31.99 -13.18 10.41
N SER A 637 31.71 -12.36 11.41
CA SER A 637 31.13 -12.77 12.70
C SER A 637 29.88 -11.96 13.05
N VAL A 638 28.97 -12.55 13.81
CA VAL A 638 27.75 -11.88 14.27
C VAL A 638 28.04 -10.78 15.29
N SER A 639 29.21 -10.81 15.96
CA SER A 639 29.65 -9.76 16.88
C SER A 639 29.70 -8.35 16.27
N ARG A 640 29.88 -8.22 14.95
CA ARG A 640 29.76 -6.91 14.28
C ARG A 640 28.32 -6.43 14.24
N LEU A 641 27.36 -7.35 14.12
CA LEU A 641 25.94 -7.00 14.17
C LEU A 641 25.55 -6.59 15.59
N GLU A 642 26.03 -7.28 16.61
CA GLU A 642 25.87 -6.89 18.02
C GLU A 642 26.41 -5.47 18.28
N ALA A 643 27.63 -5.16 17.81
CA ALA A 643 28.22 -3.84 17.93
C ALA A 643 27.41 -2.76 17.22
N LEU A 644 26.85 -3.07 16.03
CA LEU A 644 25.98 -2.14 15.31
C LEU A 644 24.67 -1.89 16.07
N VAL A 645 24.01 -2.96 16.51
CA VAL A 645 22.74 -2.89 17.25
C VAL A 645 22.93 -2.12 18.54
N GLY A 646 24.02 -2.34 19.28
CA GLY A 646 24.32 -1.59 20.49
C GLY A 646 24.46 -0.08 20.25
N GLN A 647 25.04 0.36 19.12
CA GLN A 647 25.10 1.77 18.76
C GLN A 647 23.74 2.34 18.36
N LEU A 648 22.93 1.57 17.61
CA LEU A 648 21.57 1.96 17.22
C LEU A 648 20.68 2.14 18.46
N ASP A 649 20.72 1.19 19.38
CA ASP A 649 19.95 1.24 20.63
C ASP A 649 20.42 2.39 21.56
N ALA A 650 21.68 2.81 21.44
CA ALA A 650 22.22 4.02 22.07
C ALA A 650 21.83 5.34 21.35
N GLY A 651 21.08 5.25 20.22
CA GLY A 651 20.59 6.40 19.46
C GLY A 651 21.58 6.93 18.40
N THR A 652 22.63 6.18 18.06
CA THR A 652 23.53 6.54 16.96
C THR A 652 22.81 6.34 15.61
N PRO A 653 22.77 7.33 14.70
CA PRO A 653 22.21 7.16 13.37
C PRO A 653 22.88 6.02 12.60
N PHE A 654 22.11 5.28 11.76
CA PHE A 654 22.60 4.10 11.06
C PHE A 654 23.89 4.35 10.27
N ASP A 655 23.98 5.43 9.50
CA ASP A 655 25.14 5.71 8.66
C ASP A 655 26.43 5.87 9.51
N GLN A 656 26.30 6.56 10.63
CA GLN A 656 27.42 6.73 11.56
C GLN A 656 27.77 5.43 12.26
N ALA A 657 26.78 4.69 12.75
CA ALA A 657 26.97 3.39 13.39
C ALA A 657 27.61 2.38 12.42
N PHE A 658 27.17 2.37 11.15
CA PHE A 658 27.75 1.54 10.11
C PHE A 658 29.23 1.85 9.89
N ILE A 659 29.60 3.14 9.69
CA ILE A 659 30.99 3.56 9.50
C ILE A 659 31.83 3.22 10.72
N ASN A 660 31.31 3.41 11.93
CA ASN A 660 32.01 3.08 13.17
C ASN A 660 32.37 1.59 13.25
N VAL A 661 31.47 0.71 12.81
CA VAL A 661 31.64 -0.75 12.90
C VAL A 661 32.43 -1.31 11.71
N PHE A 662 32.09 -0.88 10.50
CA PHE A 662 32.65 -1.45 9.25
C PHE A 662 33.84 -0.65 8.70
N ARG A 663 34.11 0.55 9.23
CA ARG A 663 35.27 1.40 8.92
C ARG A 663 35.27 1.98 7.51
N SER A 664 34.13 1.91 6.80
CA SER A 664 34.00 2.42 5.43
C SER A 664 32.51 2.67 5.11
N PRO A 665 32.17 3.60 4.21
CA PRO A 665 30.81 3.77 3.74
C PRO A 665 30.27 2.53 3.04
N PRO A 666 28.96 2.23 3.13
CA PRO A 666 28.36 1.03 2.55
C PRO A 666 28.54 0.93 1.03
N GLN A 667 28.46 2.04 0.30
CA GLN A 667 28.63 2.09 -1.16
C GLN A 667 30.02 1.61 -1.57
N GLN A 668 31.04 2.10 -0.92
CA GLN A 668 32.44 1.73 -1.21
C GLN A 668 32.70 0.24 -0.97
N LEU A 669 32.16 -0.30 0.12
CA LEU A 669 32.28 -1.73 0.44
C LEU A 669 31.54 -2.59 -0.56
N PHE A 670 30.37 -2.15 -1.00
CA PHE A 670 29.57 -2.86 -1.99
C PHE A 670 30.26 -2.91 -3.35
N GLU A 671 30.76 -1.78 -3.85
CA GLU A 671 31.50 -1.70 -5.12
C GLU A 671 32.73 -2.60 -5.11
N ALA A 672 33.52 -2.57 -4.03
CA ALA A 672 34.68 -3.45 -3.88
C ALA A 672 34.27 -4.93 -3.87
N TRP A 673 33.17 -5.27 -3.19
CA TRP A 673 32.68 -6.64 -3.14
C TRP A 673 32.14 -7.10 -4.50
N VAL A 674 31.39 -6.28 -5.24
CA VAL A 674 30.91 -6.60 -6.60
C VAL A 674 32.08 -6.83 -7.55
N ALA A 675 33.10 -5.97 -7.52
CA ALA A 675 34.32 -6.15 -8.31
C ALA A 675 35.02 -7.50 -8.01
N GLN A 676 35.06 -7.89 -6.72
CA GLN A 676 35.61 -9.18 -6.31
C GLN A 676 34.76 -10.35 -6.84
N GLN A 677 33.42 -10.25 -6.88
CA GLN A 677 32.56 -11.30 -7.45
C GLN A 677 32.79 -11.45 -8.97
N ALA A 678 32.92 -10.33 -9.68
CA ALA A 678 33.21 -10.34 -11.11
C ALA A 678 34.57 -11.00 -11.43
N ALA A 679 35.60 -10.76 -10.61
CA ALA A 679 36.95 -11.35 -10.76
C ALA A 679 36.98 -12.87 -10.49
N ARG A 680 36.01 -13.41 -9.72
CA ARG A 680 35.95 -14.85 -9.41
C ARG A 680 35.45 -15.72 -10.57
N GLY A 681 34.82 -15.12 -11.60
CA GLY A 681 34.25 -15.83 -12.74
C GLY A 681 33.14 -16.83 -12.35
N PRO A 682 32.42 -17.41 -13.31
CA PRO A 682 31.48 -18.48 -13.02
C PRO A 682 32.30 -19.73 -12.55
N ARG A 683 31.99 -20.22 -11.35
CA ARG A 683 32.52 -21.53 -10.92
C ARG A 683 32.04 -22.58 -11.92
N ARG A 684 32.95 -23.19 -12.66
CA ARG A 684 32.70 -24.33 -13.55
C ARG A 684 32.23 -25.54 -12.76
#